data_d908a3bcc9f02d68d0a5c60803bf1ff2
#
_entry.id   d908a3bcc9f02d68d0a5c60803bf1ff2
#
_cell.length_a   1.000
_cell.length_b   1.000
_cell.length_c   1.000
_cell.angle_alpha   90.00
_cell.angle_beta   90.00
_cell.angle_gamma   90.00
#
_symmetry.space_group_name_H-M   'P 1'
#
loop_
_entity.id
_entity.type
_entity.pdbx_description
1 polymer ?
#
loop_
_entity_poly.entity_id
_entity_poly.type
_entity_poly.pdbx_seq_one_letter_code
_entity_poly.pdbx_strand_id
1 'polypeptide(L)'
;MLNRRTLLKAGVSALPLASTKGIELDSMAAEPAAVPADVPWQRRIRRIGQLNMTEHDPVSMNVEEWADYFASLKVDVVPVSVTGIMAFYQTKVPFHRKGQFLGTRDFFGDCCNAAKKRGIRVIGRMSPDLNWEDAFQAHPEWFMLDKNGKPLPNPDDPRLLKTCMFSPYMTEYMTAIMKEVNSLYDVDGLFTNGWPPLGNLPTCYCKSCKDLPAPGTPAFWDKFNERTIYLWKLYDGIAKEKRPSNFFFANLGGGIHSGPNLVDLGNVCEWFQCDNQGRGGDDTPVWGCALQGRVCNAVQNGKMATNVTGAWSTGAIRWRNVSKSMPEAEMWLDATLASGMVPYWHFIGAENGLGEDSRWHEPGKQFFNWTAKHDQHFVNKSSIAKLGVVMGQRAHLFYEPPHGAPKGTYMTQTMDGMYYALLEGRFFFDFVHEDKLGAQELSKYTALLLPNTALLSDKQCQQLRAYVDAGGSLLATFETSMYTERNERRADFGLADVFGIHKAGEVKGTVGNGYYARIEKQHPVLAGFANTHWLPGAEHRLPIAPVDGPVLTVVPNFVAYPPELSWPTQPHTDEPALVLREKGKSRLAYFPGDIDHTMWRTGHTDLSRLLQNTIRWVLGGNHPVSIEGDGLIEAFAWETEAGFAVHVLNYTNPNAHRGWIRGFHPLTPQKVRMTVPHGRHIRRIELLRAGVDLPVRMNGEAVEFTIPKILDYEVAALYSA
;
A
#
# COMPACT_ATOMS: atom_id res chain seq x y z
N MET A 1 47.26 -24.33 -19.58
CA MET A 1 47.17 -25.05 -18.29
C MET A 1 48.21 -24.44 -17.37
N LEU A 2 47.84 -23.52 -16.51
CA LEU A 2 48.69 -22.98 -15.45
C LEU A 2 47.88 -23.01 -14.15
N ASN A 3 48.48 -23.64 -13.16
CA ASN A 3 47.90 -24.18 -11.95
C ASN A 3 47.71 -23.09 -10.87
N ARG A 4 46.55 -23.02 -10.25
CA ARG A 4 46.07 -22.02 -9.27
C ARG A 4 46.63 -22.20 -7.83
N ARG A 5 47.91 -22.58 -7.66
CA ARG A 5 48.49 -22.90 -6.32
C ARG A 5 49.75 -22.17 -5.92
N THR A 6 50.09 -21.02 -6.50
CA THR A 6 51.36 -20.35 -6.14
C THR A 6 51.18 -18.83 -5.98
N LEU A 7 50.32 -18.40 -5.03
CA LEU A 7 50.24 -16.97 -4.64
C LEU A 7 49.69 -16.85 -3.21
N LEU A 8 50.33 -17.44 -2.25
CA LEU A 8 50.11 -17.22 -0.82
C LEU A 8 51.38 -17.53 -0.04
N LYS A 9 52.40 -16.70 -0.18
CA LYS A 9 53.52 -16.54 0.77
C LYS A 9 54.22 -15.21 0.50
N ALA A 10 53.75 -14.14 1.16
CA ALA A 10 54.60 -12.98 1.43
C ALA A 10 54.13 -12.35 2.75
N GLY A 11 55.05 -12.22 3.65
CA GLY A 11 55.03 -12.04 5.05
C GLY A 11 54.24 -10.87 5.65
N VAL A 12 53.68 -11.16 6.82
CA VAL A 12 53.22 -10.19 7.77
C VAL A 12 54.33 -9.85 8.73
N SER A 13 54.85 -8.62 8.68
CA SER A 13 55.73 -8.06 9.70
C SER A 13 54.88 -7.46 10.83
N ALA A 14 55.03 -7.99 12.03
CA ALA A 14 54.37 -7.50 13.23
C ALA A 14 55.08 -6.24 13.75
N LEU A 15 54.31 -5.18 14.00
CA LEU A 15 54.71 -4.05 14.81
C LEU A 15 54.07 -4.17 16.21
N PRO A 16 54.71 -3.73 17.30
CA PRO A 16 54.25 -4.02 18.65
C PRO A 16 53.10 -3.10 19.07
N LEU A 17 52.09 -3.69 19.68
CA LEU A 17 50.98 -3.01 20.34
C LEU A 17 51.47 -2.32 21.62
N ALA A 18 51.34 -1.01 21.68
CA ALA A 18 51.39 -0.23 22.92
C ALA A 18 50.05 -0.37 23.66
N SER A 19 50.09 -0.81 24.90
CA SER A 19 48.93 -0.92 25.80
C SER A 19 48.41 0.45 26.17
N THR A 20 47.22 0.83 25.71
CA THR A 20 46.42 1.91 26.29
C THR A 20 45.38 1.31 27.20
N LYS A 21 45.38 1.77 28.45
CA LYS A 21 44.39 1.40 29.47
C LYS A 21 42.99 1.70 28.95
N GLY A 22 42.12 0.70 29.07
CA GLY A 22 40.71 0.81 28.75
C GLY A 22 40.03 1.90 29.57
N ILE A 23 39.35 2.78 28.88
CA ILE A 23 38.22 3.55 29.44
C ILE A 23 37.01 2.67 29.19
N GLU A 24 36.49 2.07 30.21
CA GLU A 24 35.16 1.45 30.19
C GLU A 24 34.15 2.57 29.91
N LEU A 25 33.69 2.69 28.70
CA LEU A 25 32.47 3.38 28.36
C LEU A 25 31.31 2.46 28.75
N ASP A 26 30.74 2.73 29.93
CA ASP A 26 29.43 2.22 30.27
C ASP A 26 28.46 2.54 29.14
N SER A 27 28.18 1.57 28.31
CA SER A 27 27.08 1.63 27.34
C SER A 27 25.78 1.51 28.11
N MET A 28 25.28 2.62 28.62
CA MET A 28 23.88 2.72 29.01
C MET A 28 23.04 2.62 27.73
N ALA A 29 22.83 1.39 27.26
CA ALA A 29 21.70 1.08 26.40
C ALA A 29 20.45 1.39 27.25
N ALA A 30 19.76 2.49 26.92
CA ALA A 30 18.49 2.78 27.53
C ALA A 30 17.58 1.57 27.28
N GLU A 31 17.11 0.95 28.36
CA GLU A 31 16.07 -0.07 28.24
C GLU A 31 14.90 0.52 27.42
N PRO A 32 14.35 -0.23 26.47
CA PRO A 32 13.21 0.25 25.70
C PRO A 32 12.10 0.66 26.66
N ALA A 33 11.62 1.89 26.54
CA ALA A 33 10.53 2.40 27.36
C ALA A 33 9.36 1.43 27.27
N ALA A 34 8.94 0.89 28.42
CA ALA A 34 7.82 -0.04 28.48
C ALA A 34 6.57 0.68 27.95
N VAL A 35 5.93 0.12 26.91
CA VAL A 35 4.67 0.64 26.39
C VAL A 35 3.68 0.74 27.55
N PRO A 36 3.01 1.89 27.76
CA PRO A 36 2.06 2.05 28.85
C PRO A 36 1.05 0.90 28.92
N ALA A 37 0.79 0.39 30.11
CA ALA A 37 -0.07 -0.79 30.30
C ALA A 37 -1.53 -0.56 29.90
N ASP A 38 -1.96 0.69 29.76
CA ASP A 38 -3.29 1.15 29.33
C ASP A 38 -3.51 1.08 27.82
N VAL A 39 -2.43 0.94 27.00
CA VAL A 39 -2.57 0.73 25.55
C VAL A 39 -3.08 -0.68 25.29
N PRO A 40 -4.20 -0.86 24.55
CA PRO A 40 -4.72 -2.17 24.22
C PRO A 40 -3.67 -3.06 23.54
N TRP A 41 -3.65 -4.35 23.87
CA TRP A 41 -2.63 -5.27 23.40
C TRP A 41 -2.53 -5.32 21.87
N GLN A 42 -3.65 -5.23 21.16
CA GLN A 42 -3.70 -5.25 19.69
C GLN A 42 -2.97 -4.07 19.05
N ARG A 43 -2.72 -2.99 19.78
CA ARG A 43 -1.92 -1.83 19.33
C ARG A 43 -0.45 -1.91 19.74
N ARG A 44 -0.09 -2.92 20.55
CA ARG A 44 1.29 -3.17 21.01
C ARG A 44 2.02 -4.19 20.14
N ILE A 45 1.34 -4.84 19.21
CA ILE A 45 1.90 -5.85 18.31
C ILE A 45 2.94 -5.20 17.38
N ARG A 46 4.06 -5.87 17.20
CA ARG A 46 5.18 -5.43 16.34
C ARG A 46 5.54 -6.47 15.29
N ARG A 47 5.19 -7.73 15.48
CA ARG A 47 5.57 -8.85 14.61
C ARG A 47 4.46 -9.89 14.58
N ILE A 48 4.07 -10.29 13.36
CA ILE A 48 3.03 -11.28 13.13
C ILE A 48 3.61 -12.44 12.34
N GLY A 49 3.34 -13.67 12.75
CA GLY A 49 3.62 -14.87 11.99
C GLY A 49 2.32 -15.54 11.55
N GLN A 50 2.30 -16.23 10.43
CA GLN A 50 1.14 -17.04 10.02
C GLN A 50 1.58 -18.31 9.32
N LEU A 51 0.88 -19.37 9.63
CA LEU A 51 0.93 -20.63 8.93
C LEU A 51 -0.44 -20.94 8.34
N ASN A 52 -0.52 -21.04 7.00
CA ASN A 52 -1.67 -21.62 6.32
C ASN A 52 -1.54 -23.14 6.32
N MET A 53 -2.46 -23.80 7.00
CA MET A 53 -2.45 -25.24 7.13
C MET A 53 -3.04 -25.90 5.89
N THR A 54 -2.49 -27.06 5.55
CA THR A 54 -3.01 -28.00 4.57
C THR A 54 -3.82 -29.09 5.29
N GLU A 55 -4.65 -29.81 4.55
CA GLU A 55 -5.44 -30.89 5.12
C GLU A 55 -4.57 -32.02 5.70
N HIS A 56 -3.34 -32.19 5.21
CA HIS A 56 -2.39 -33.23 5.63
C HIS A 56 -1.58 -32.86 6.88
N ASP A 57 -1.48 -31.59 7.24
CA ASP A 57 -0.65 -31.11 8.37
C ASP A 57 -0.96 -31.81 9.72
N PRO A 58 -2.19 -32.25 10.03
CA PRO A 58 -2.43 -33.03 11.25
C PRO A 58 -1.59 -34.30 11.37
N VAL A 59 -1.11 -34.86 10.26
CA VAL A 59 -0.26 -36.08 10.25
C VAL A 59 1.22 -35.72 10.24
N SER A 60 1.62 -34.70 9.48
CA SER A 60 3.04 -34.40 9.14
C SER A 60 3.64 -33.30 9.96
N MET A 61 2.85 -32.34 10.47
CA MET A 61 3.36 -31.12 11.07
C MET A 61 3.75 -31.30 12.56
N ASN A 62 4.96 -30.85 12.91
CA ASN A 62 5.40 -30.70 14.29
C ASN A 62 5.02 -29.30 14.80
N VAL A 63 3.93 -29.19 15.55
CA VAL A 63 3.40 -27.91 16.06
C VAL A 63 4.35 -27.20 17.04
N GLU A 64 5.12 -27.96 17.82
CA GLU A 64 6.09 -27.40 18.77
C GLU A 64 7.26 -26.73 18.02
N GLU A 65 7.76 -27.35 16.96
CA GLU A 65 8.85 -26.81 16.12
C GLU A 65 8.45 -25.50 15.45
N TRP A 66 7.23 -25.40 14.90
CA TRP A 66 6.69 -24.18 14.34
C TRP A 66 6.53 -23.08 15.40
N ALA A 67 6.04 -23.43 16.58
CA ALA A 67 5.89 -22.47 17.67
C ALA A 67 7.26 -21.99 18.19
N ASP A 68 8.30 -22.85 18.24
CA ASP A 68 9.67 -22.48 18.55
C ASP A 68 10.27 -21.53 17.51
N TYR A 69 10.00 -21.80 16.23
CA TYR A 69 10.43 -20.91 15.16
C TYR A 69 9.81 -19.52 15.29
N PHE A 70 8.49 -19.41 15.46
CA PHE A 70 7.82 -18.13 15.69
C PHE A 70 8.33 -17.40 16.95
N ALA A 71 8.58 -18.12 18.03
CA ALA A 71 9.20 -17.54 19.24
C ALA A 71 10.60 -17.00 18.94
N SER A 72 11.40 -17.68 18.11
CA SER A 72 12.73 -17.24 17.70
C SER A 72 12.72 -15.94 16.86
N LEU A 73 11.61 -15.67 16.17
CA LEU A 73 11.31 -14.44 15.45
C LEU A 73 10.76 -13.34 16.38
N LYS A 74 10.53 -13.62 17.66
CA LYS A 74 9.85 -12.71 18.61
C LYS A 74 8.47 -12.28 18.09
N VAL A 75 7.73 -13.20 17.48
CA VAL A 75 6.37 -12.99 17.02
C VAL A 75 5.45 -12.78 18.23
N ASP A 76 4.60 -11.78 18.16
CA ASP A 76 3.65 -11.42 19.22
C ASP A 76 2.32 -12.18 19.08
N VAL A 77 1.94 -12.48 17.82
CA VAL A 77 0.65 -13.12 17.51
C VAL A 77 0.74 -13.95 16.23
N VAL A 78 -0.01 -15.06 16.21
CA VAL A 78 -0.13 -15.93 15.04
C VAL A 78 -1.61 -16.16 14.69
N PRO A 79 -2.07 -15.81 13.48
CA PRO A 79 -3.26 -16.40 12.90
C PRO A 79 -3.01 -17.86 12.53
N VAL A 80 -3.86 -18.75 13.03
CA VAL A 80 -3.79 -20.20 12.85
C VAL A 80 -5.10 -20.69 12.23
N SER A 81 -5.04 -21.54 11.21
CA SER A 81 -6.24 -22.08 10.56
C SER A 81 -7.02 -22.97 11.52
N VAL A 82 -8.18 -22.50 11.94
CA VAL A 82 -9.14 -23.25 12.74
C VAL A 82 -10.16 -23.93 11.85
N THR A 83 -10.57 -23.23 10.80
CA THR A 83 -11.45 -23.70 9.76
C THR A 83 -11.14 -22.95 8.46
N GLY A 84 -11.28 -23.60 7.37
CA GLY A 84 -11.31 -23.03 6.03
C GLY A 84 -12.55 -23.62 5.40
N ILE A 85 -12.33 -24.35 4.34
CA ILE A 85 -13.35 -25.25 3.77
C ILE A 85 -13.48 -26.54 4.56
N MET A 86 -12.63 -26.77 5.58
CA MET A 86 -12.67 -27.92 6.49
C MET A 86 -12.13 -27.52 7.87
N ALA A 87 -12.63 -28.16 8.92
CA ALA A 87 -12.23 -27.92 10.31
C ALA A 87 -10.97 -28.72 10.69
N PHE A 88 -10.09 -28.09 11.45
CA PHE A 88 -8.92 -28.71 12.09
C PHE A 88 -9.18 -29.07 13.55
N TYR A 89 -10.44 -29.21 13.95
CA TYR A 89 -10.92 -29.58 15.29
C TYR A 89 -12.20 -30.40 15.20
N GLN A 90 -12.65 -30.98 16.31
CA GLN A 90 -13.84 -31.82 16.36
C GLN A 90 -15.11 -30.97 16.41
N THR A 91 -15.45 -30.30 15.29
CA THR A 91 -16.65 -29.46 15.17
C THR A 91 -17.96 -30.26 15.32
N LYS A 92 -18.97 -29.61 15.88
CA LYS A 92 -20.36 -30.09 15.96
C LYS A 92 -21.31 -29.32 15.04
N VAL A 93 -20.82 -28.28 14.36
CA VAL A 93 -21.65 -27.50 13.43
C VAL A 93 -21.95 -28.35 12.18
N PRO A 94 -23.23 -28.55 11.81
CA PRO A 94 -23.58 -29.30 10.62
C PRO A 94 -22.94 -28.70 9.35
N PHE A 95 -22.58 -29.53 8.39
CA PHE A 95 -21.92 -29.16 7.14
C PHE A 95 -20.54 -28.49 7.27
N HIS A 96 -20.03 -28.33 8.49
CA HIS A 96 -18.65 -27.95 8.73
C HIS A 96 -17.79 -29.22 8.71
N ARG A 97 -17.29 -29.58 7.51
CA ARG A 97 -16.59 -30.83 7.26
C ARG A 97 -15.26 -30.88 8.02
N LYS A 98 -15.00 -31.98 8.72
CA LYS A 98 -13.69 -32.21 9.34
C LYS A 98 -12.65 -32.61 8.29
N GLY A 99 -11.40 -32.16 8.47
CA GLY A 99 -10.28 -32.57 7.63
C GLY A 99 -10.13 -34.09 7.58
N GLN A 100 -9.87 -34.64 6.40
CA GLN A 100 -9.77 -36.07 6.16
C GLN A 100 -8.71 -36.74 7.06
N PHE A 101 -7.59 -36.06 7.30
CA PHE A 101 -6.46 -36.59 8.06
C PHE A 101 -6.51 -36.22 9.54
N LEU A 102 -7.57 -35.57 10.01
CA LEU A 102 -7.69 -35.11 11.40
C LEU A 102 -7.86 -36.27 12.39
N GLY A 103 -8.57 -37.35 12.00
CA GLY A 103 -8.94 -38.45 12.90
C GLY A 103 -9.70 -37.92 14.13
N THR A 104 -9.24 -38.30 15.32
CA THR A 104 -9.78 -37.85 16.62
C THR A 104 -8.99 -36.69 17.21
N ARG A 105 -7.97 -36.20 16.54
CA ARG A 105 -7.07 -35.14 17.03
C ARG A 105 -7.79 -33.80 17.11
N ASP A 106 -7.42 -32.99 18.07
CA ASP A 106 -7.73 -31.57 18.12
C ASP A 106 -6.48 -30.76 17.70
N PHE A 107 -6.24 -30.75 16.38
CA PHE A 107 -5.02 -30.17 15.83
C PHE A 107 -4.94 -28.64 16.04
N PHE A 108 -6.08 -27.93 15.92
CA PHE A 108 -6.11 -26.51 16.23
C PHE A 108 -5.80 -26.25 17.71
N GLY A 109 -6.36 -27.05 18.62
CA GLY A 109 -6.06 -26.99 20.06
C GLY A 109 -4.57 -27.19 20.36
N ASP A 110 -3.94 -28.18 19.69
CA ASP A 110 -2.49 -28.40 19.81
C ASP A 110 -1.68 -27.17 19.40
N CYS A 111 -2.03 -26.53 18.27
CA CYS A 111 -1.39 -25.31 17.78
C CYS A 111 -1.59 -24.13 18.76
N CYS A 112 -2.81 -23.97 19.30
CA CYS A 112 -3.10 -22.95 20.31
C CYS A 112 -2.22 -23.13 21.56
N ASN A 113 -2.14 -24.35 22.06
CA ASN A 113 -1.37 -24.68 23.26
C ASN A 113 0.12 -24.44 23.05
N ALA A 114 0.68 -24.86 21.90
CA ALA A 114 2.09 -24.67 21.57
C ALA A 114 2.46 -23.18 21.47
N ALA A 115 1.62 -22.36 20.83
CA ALA A 115 1.82 -20.91 20.72
C ALA A 115 1.73 -20.23 22.11
N LYS A 116 0.66 -20.51 22.86
CA LYS A 116 0.43 -19.88 24.17
C LYS A 116 1.48 -20.24 25.22
N LYS A 117 2.00 -21.47 25.21
CA LYS A 117 3.13 -21.89 26.05
C LYS A 117 4.37 -21.01 25.88
N ARG A 118 4.51 -20.35 24.69
CA ARG A 118 5.60 -19.43 24.36
C ARG A 118 5.21 -17.96 24.47
N GLY A 119 4.05 -17.66 25.04
CA GLY A 119 3.54 -16.29 25.19
C GLY A 119 3.02 -15.66 23.90
N ILE A 120 2.86 -16.44 22.82
CA ILE A 120 2.35 -15.97 21.54
C ILE A 120 0.82 -16.00 21.55
N ARG A 121 0.18 -14.90 21.16
CA ARG A 121 -1.27 -14.80 21.02
C ARG A 121 -1.76 -15.56 19.80
N VAL A 122 -3.00 -16.02 19.85
CA VAL A 122 -3.59 -16.83 18.75
C VAL A 122 -4.85 -16.17 18.23
N ILE A 123 -4.92 -16.02 16.91
CA ILE A 123 -6.11 -15.60 16.18
C ILE A 123 -6.67 -16.80 15.42
N GLY A 124 -7.96 -17.09 15.60
CA GLY A 124 -8.63 -18.15 14.85
C GLY A 124 -8.91 -17.71 13.41
N ARG A 125 -8.23 -18.33 12.43
CA ARG A 125 -8.33 -18.00 11.00
C ARG A 125 -9.39 -18.87 10.31
N MET A 126 -10.28 -18.24 9.56
CA MET A 126 -11.41 -18.88 8.85
C MET A 126 -11.45 -18.44 7.38
N SER A 127 -12.20 -19.19 6.56
CA SER A 127 -12.50 -18.84 5.16
C SER A 127 -13.99 -19.05 4.89
N PRO A 128 -14.76 -17.97 4.73
CA PRO A 128 -16.23 -18.05 4.61
C PRO A 128 -16.72 -18.08 3.17
N ASP A 129 -15.85 -18.04 2.18
CA ASP A 129 -16.15 -17.79 0.78
C ASP A 129 -16.53 -19.03 -0.02
N LEU A 130 -16.31 -20.22 0.52
CA LEU A 130 -16.54 -21.51 -0.13
C LEU A 130 -17.14 -22.54 0.82
N ASN A 131 -17.96 -23.47 0.27
CA ASN A 131 -18.38 -24.68 0.96
C ASN A 131 -18.66 -25.81 -0.05
N TRP A 132 -18.93 -27.01 0.44
CA TRP A 132 -19.06 -28.23 -0.35
C TRP A 132 -20.47 -28.43 -0.92
N GLU A 133 -20.57 -29.36 -1.88
CA GLU A 133 -21.82 -29.67 -2.57
C GLU A 133 -22.92 -30.23 -1.65
N ASP A 134 -22.57 -30.98 -0.61
CA ASP A 134 -23.54 -31.49 0.39
C ASP A 134 -24.23 -30.37 1.16
N ALA A 135 -23.49 -29.31 1.48
CA ALA A 135 -24.06 -28.09 2.07
C ALA A 135 -25.00 -27.39 1.08
N PHE A 136 -24.67 -27.35 -0.23
CA PHE A 136 -25.54 -26.78 -1.23
C PHE A 136 -26.85 -27.58 -1.40
N GLN A 137 -26.79 -28.91 -1.39
CA GLN A 137 -27.98 -29.74 -1.49
C GLN A 137 -28.94 -29.54 -0.33
N ALA A 138 -28.43 -29.27 0.87
CA ALA A 138 -29.23 -29.00 2.06
C ALA A 138 -29.68 -27.52 2.18
N HIS A 139 -28.84 -26.58 1.74
CA HIS A 139 -28.99 -25.14 1.93
C HIS A 139 -28.64 -24.36 0.66
N PRO A 140 -29.37 -24.52 -0.45
CA PRO A 140 -29.07 -23.82 -1.71
C PRO A 140 -29.13 -22.29 -1.56
N GLU A 141 -29.87 -21.78 -0.58
CA GLU A 141 -29.98 -20.35 -0.26
C GLU A 141 -28.67 -19.74 0.28
N TRP A 142 -27.69 -20.55 0.66
CA TRP A 142 -26.38 -20.06 1.15
C TRP A 142 -25.44 -19.64 0.02
N PHE A 143 -25.67 -20.12 -1.20
CA PHE A 143 -24.70 -20.08 -2.28
C PHE A 143 -25.04 -19.04 -3.35
N MET A 144 -24.00 -18.63 -4.06
CA MET A 144 -24.14 -17.81 -5.25
C MET A 144 -24.68 -18.66 -6.40
N LEU A 145 -25.70 -18.15 -7.08
CA LEU A 145 -26.34 -18.84 -8.21
C LEU A 145 -26.16 -18.02 -9.50
N ASP A 146 -25.99 -18.73 -10.61
CA ASP A 146 -26.07 -18.15 -11.95
C ASP A 146 -27.53 -17.84 -12.34
N LYS A 147 -27.73 -17.28 -13.53
CA LYS A 147 -29.08 -16.94 -14.06
C LYS A 147 -30.00 -18.15 -14.27
N ASN A 148 -29.45 -19.35 -14.30
CA ASN A 148 -30.19 -20.60 -14.47
C ASN A 148 -30.43 -21.31 -13.13
N GLY A 149 -30.04 -20.70 -12.00
CA GLY A 149 -30.19 -21.26 -10.66
C GLY A 149 -29.11 -22.30 -10.31
N LYS A 150 -28.03 -22.41 -11.08
CA LYS A 150 -26.91 -23.31 -10.78
C LYS A 150 -25.89 -22.62 -9.86
N PRO A 151 -25.29 -23.35 -8.88
CA PRO A 151 -24.29 -22.79 -8.00
C PRO A 151 -23.02 -22.44 -8.78
N LEU A 152 -22.34 -21.38 -8.36
CA LEU A 152 -21.07 -20.95 -8.95
C LEU A 152 -19.91 -21.74 -8.33
N PRO A 153 -19.18 -22.55 -9.13
CA PRO A 153 -18.06 -23.33 -8.62
C PRO A 153 -16.81 -22.46 -8.41
N ASN A 154 -15.91 -22.93 -7.55
CA ASN A 154 -14.55 -22.44 -7.49
C ASN A 154 -13.77 -22.90 -8.73
N PRO A 155 -13.08 -21.99 -9.46
CA PRO A 155 -12.29 -22.38 -10.64
C PRO A 155 -11.19 -23.40 -10.37
N ASP A 156 -10.57 -23.34 -9.18
CA ASP A 156 -9.44 -24.23 -8.82
C ASP A 156 -9.91 -25.63 -8.38
N ASP A 157 -11.11 -25.74 -7.78
CA ASP A 157 -11.73 -27.00 -7.39
C ASP A 157 -13.26 -26.91 -7.54
N PRO A 158 -13.84 -27.49 -8.60
CA PRO A 158 -15.29 -27.41 -8.87
C PRO A 158 -16.19 -28.05 -7.82
N ARG A 159 -15.66 -28.88 -6.91
CA ARG A 159 -16.42 -29.47 -5.79
C ARG A 159 -16.75 -28.43 -4.72
N LEU A 160 -16.02 -27.31 -4.72
CA LEU A 160 -16.22 -26.18 -3.85
C LEU A 160 -17.09 -25.13 -4.54
N LEU A 161 -18.10 -24.67 -3.86
CA LEU A 161 -19.09 -23.73 -4.37
C LEU A 161 -18.99 -22.41 -3.61
N LYS A 162 -19.15 -21.30 -4.35
CA LYS A 162 -19.07 -19.96 -3.78
C LYS A 162 -20.27 -19.63 -2.91
N THR A 163 -20.02 -19.19 -1.68
CA THR A 163 -21.08 -18.72 -0.76
C THR A 163 -21.46 -17.28 -1.05
N CYS A 164 -22.71 -16.90 -0.74
CA CYS A 164 -23.19 -15.54 -0.98
C CYS A 164 -23.07 -14.67 0.29
N MET A 165 -22.39 -13.53 0.20
CA MET A 165 -22.24 -12.66 1.35
C MET A 165 -23.54 -12.01 1.86
N PHE A 166 -24.58 -11.97 1.01
CA PHE A 166 -25.89 -11.46 1.40
C PHE A 166 -26.83 -12.53 2.00
N SER A 167 -26.41 -13.78 1.96
CA SER A 167 -27.20 -14.93 2.39
C SER A 167 -27.15 -15.15 3.91
N PRO A 168 -28.01 -16.04 4.45
CA PRO A 168 -27.97 -16.52 5.83
C PRO A 168 -26.68 -17.26 6.19
N TYR A 169 -25.92 -17.77 5.22
CA TYR A 169 -24.62 -18.39 5.45
C TYR A 169 -23.73 -17.54 6.35
N MET A 170 -23.63 -16.23 6.07
CA MET A 170 -22.77 -15.31 6.82
C MET A 170 -23.32 -14.98 8.21
N THR A 171 -24.64 -14.95 8.40
CA THR A 171 -25.26 -14.54 9.67
C THR A 171 -25.63 -15.70 10.58
N GLU A 172 -25.80 -16.90 10.03
CA GLU A 172 -26.21 -18.08 10.78
C GLU A 172 -25.07 -19.10 10.88
N TYR A 173 -24.63 -19.63 9.75
CA TYR A 173 -23.63 -20.68 9.71
C TYR A 173 -22.24 -20.21 10.19
N MET A 174 -21.71 -19.11 9.65
CA MET A 174 -20.42 -18.57 10.07
C MET A 174 -20.43 -18.14 11.53
N THR A 175 -21.54 -17.55 12.00
CA THR A 175 -21.65 -17.16 13.40
C THR A 175 -21.71 -18.38 14.33
N ALA A 176 -22.34 -19.49 13.91
CA ALA A 176 -22.33 -20.74 14.68
C ALA A 176 -20.90 -21.28 14.84
N ILE A 177 -20.11 -21.29 13.76
CA ILE A 177 -18.70 -21.72 13.82
C ILE A 177 -17.88 -20.78 14.72
N MET A 178 -18.02 -19.46 14.58
CA MET A 178 -17.28 -18.49 15.38
C MET A 178 -17.60 -18.63 16.88
N LYS A 179 -18.86 -18.85 17.23
CA LYS A 179 -19.28 -19.10 18.62
C LYS A 179 -18.77 -20.43 19.15
N GLU A 180 -18.78 -21.49 18.35
CA GLU A 180 -18.20 -22.78 18.73
C GLU A 180 -16.70 -22.63 19.02
N VAL A 181 -15.94 -21.97 18.13
CA VAL A 181 -14.51 -21.73 18.33
C VAL A 181 -14.24 -20.89 19.57
N ASN A 182 -14.97 -19.80 19.77
CA ASN A 182 -14.85 -18.97 20.97
C ASN A 182 -15.15 -19.75 22.27
N SER A 183 -16.09 -20.69 22.22
CA SER A 183 -16.46 -21.50 23.40
C SER A 183 -15.39 -22.55 23.74
N LEU A 184 -14.79 -23.17 22.71
CA LEU A 184 -13.84 -24.26 22.89
C LEU A 184 -12.41 -23.82 23.16
N TYR A 185 -11.98 -22.69 22.56
CA TYR A 185 -10.58 -22.27 22.57
C TYR A 185 -10.37 -20.89 23.16
N ASP A 186 -9.18 -20.68 23.75
CA ASP A 186 -8.75 -19.38 24.26
C ASP A 186 -8.06 -18.58 23.15
N VAL A 187 -8.81 -18.18 22.11
CA VAL A 187 -8.31 -17.30 21.04
C VAL A 187 -8.37 -15.83 21.46
N ASP A 188 -7.43 -15.03 20.96
CA ASP A 188 -7.32 -13.58 21.21
C ASP A 188 -8.09 -12.74 20.19
N GLY A 189 -8.61 -13.38 19.12
CA GLY A 189 -9.43 -12.76 18.08
C GLY A 189 -9.81 -13.74 16.99
N LEU A 190 -10.58 -13.24 16.02
CA LEU A 190 -11.05 -14.01 14.87
C LEU A 190 -10.64 -13.29 13.58
N PHE A 191 -10.35 -14.08 12.56
CA PHE A 191 -9.93 -13.58 11.24
C PHE A 191 -10.62 -14.36 10.13
N THR A 192 -11.04 -13.67 9.07
CA THR A 192 -11.52 -14.33 7.85
C THR A 192 -10.61 -14.02 6.66
N ASN A 193 -10.28 -15.06 5.90
CA ASN A 193 -9.64 -14.96 4.60
C ASN A 193 -10.70 -14.99 3.49
N GLY A 194 -10.41 -14.38 2.31
CA GLY A 194 -11.33 -14.39 1.18
C GLY A 194 -12.61 -13.56 1.37
N TRP A 195 -12.67 -12.70 2.40
CA TRP A 195 -13.83 -11.91 2.71
C TRP A 195 -13.44 -10.55 3.35
N PRO A 196 -14.12 -9.44 3.02
CA PRO A 196 -15.14 -9.32 1.97
C PRO A 196 -14.55 -9.68 0.59
N PRO A 197 -15.38 -10.20 -0.34
CA PRO A 197 -14.86 -10.55 -1.65
C PRO A 197 -14.26 -9.31 -2.33
N LEU A 198 -13.11 -9.50 -2.94
CA LEU A 198 -12.33 -8.45 -3.56
C LEU A 198 -12.54 -8.46 -5.07
N GLY A 199 -12.61 -7.28 -5.67
CA GLY A 199 -12.74 -7.13 -7.11
C GLY A 199 -14.15 -7.37 -7.64
N ASN A 200 -14.23 -7.80 -8.89
CA ASN A 200 -15.51 -8.01 -9.57
C ASN A 200 -16.28 -9.18 -8.94
N LEU A 201 -17.26 -8.84 -8.09
CA LEU A 201 -18.23 -9.82 -7.64
C LEU A 201 -18.96 -10.39 -8.85
N PRO A 202 -18.98 -11.72 -9.04
CA PRO A 202 -19.84 -12.30 -10.06
C PRO A 202 -21.29 -11.95 -9.74
N THR A 203 -22.08 -11.69 -10.79
CA THR A 203 -23.51 -11.46 -10.62
C THR A 203 -24.15 -12.69 -9.98
N CYS A 204 -24.81 -12.49 -8.84
CA CYS A 204 -25.49 -13.54 -8.10
C CYS A 204 -27.01 -13.39 -8.26
N TYR A 205 -27.67 -14.48 -8.64
CA TYR A 205 -29.12 -14.55 -8.84
C TYR A 205 -29.85 -15.30 -7.71
N CYS A 206 -29.20 -15.52 -6.55
CA CYS A 206 -29.84 -16.16 -5.42
C CYS A 206 -30.96 -15.28 -4.82
N LYS A 207 -31.81 -15.89 -3.99
CA LYS A 207 -32.95 -15.21 -3.35
C LYS A 207 -32.55 -13.92 -2.60
N SER A 208 -31.39 -13.92 -1.95
CA SER A 208 -30.89 -12.76 -1.18
C SER A 208 -30.37 -11.61 -2.07
N CYS A 209 -30.07 -11.89 -3.35
CA CYS A 209 -29.50 -10.89 -4.27
C CYS A 209 -30.52 -10.36 -5.30
N LYS A 210 -31.69 -11.00 -5.47
CA LYS A 210 -32.63 -10.69 -6.56
C LYS A 210 -33.13 -9.25 -6.61
N ASP A 211 -33.21 -8.58 -5.45
CA ASP A 211 -33.74 -7.21 -5.32
C ASP A 211 -32.60 -6.19 -5.14
N LEU A 212 -31.32 -6.60 -5.27
CA LEU A 212 -30.20 -5.69 -5.21
C LEU A 212 -30.01 -4.91 -6.52
N PRO A 213 -29.48 -3.69 -6.47
CA PRO A 213 -29.05 -2.97 -7.66
C PRO A 213 -28.06 -3.79 -8.49
N ALA A 214 -27.92 -3.46 -9.77
CA ALA A 214 -27.00 -4.15 -10.67
C ALA A 214 -25.54 -4.08 -10.16
N PRO A 215 -24.80 -5.19 -10.12
CA PRO A 215 -23.38 -5.18 -9.75
C PRO A 215 -22.57 -4.21 -10.62
N GLY A 216 -21.54 -3.59 -10.03
CA GLY A 216 -20.71 -2.60 -10.70
C GLY A 216 -21.31 -1.18 -10.76
N THR A 217 -22.47 -0.96 -10.15
CA THR A 217 -23.07 0.38 -10.00
C THR A 217 -22.78 0.99 -8.63
N PRO A 218 -22.76 2.33 -8.49
CA PRO A 218 -22.65 2.98 -7.19
C PRO A 218 -23.73 2.55 -6.19
N ALA A 219 -24.96 2.31 -6.66
CA ALA A 219 -26.05 1.85 -5.82
C ALA A 219 -25.83 0.43 -5.26
N PHE A 220 -25.27 -0.49 -6.07
CA PHE A 220 -24.85 -1.80 -5.57
C PHE A 220 -23.73 -1.70 -4.56
N TRP A 221 -22.74 -0.82 -4.82
CA TRP A 221 -21.61 -0.61 -3.92
C TRP A 221 -22.04 -0.12 -2.54
N ASP A 222 -23.05 0.78 -2.49
CA ASP A 222 -23.62 1.21 -1.21
C ASP A 222 -24.17 0.00 -0.41
N LYS A 223 -24.94 -0.87 -1.07
CA LYS A 223 -25.51 -2.09 -0.42
C LYS A 223 -24.43 -3.08 0.00
N PHE A 224 -23.42 -3.24 -0.83
CA PHE A 224 -22.24 -4.06 -0.52
C PHE A 224 -21.49 -3.53 0.71
N ASN A 225 -21.30 -2.22 0.77
CA ASN A 225 -20.63 -1.56 1.88
C ASN A 225 -21.45 -1.66 3.18
N GLU A 226 -22.76 -1.33 3.15
CA GLU A 226 -23.66 -1.52 4.27
C GLU A 226 -23.58 -2.95 4.82
N ARG A 227 -23.63 -3.95 3.94
CA ARG A 227 -23.56 -5.37 4.33
C ARG A 227 -22.21 -5.74 4.92
N THR A 228 -21.12 -5.26 4.34
CA THR A 228 -19.76 -5.50 4.84
C THR A 228 -19.60 -4.96 6.26
N ILE A 229 -20.01 -3.72 6.49
CA ILE A 229 -19.92 -3.09 7.82
C ILE A 229 -20.83 -3.79 8.85
N TYR A 230 -22.03 -4.21 8.43
CA TYR A 230 -22.94 -4.97 9.29
C TYR A 230 -22.29 -6.30 9.75
N LEU A 231 -21.77 -7.08 8.81
CA LEU A 231 -21.14 -8.36 9.11
C LEU A 231 -19.86 -8.19 9.94
N TRP A 232 -19.10 -7.13 9.66
CA TRP A 232 -17.90 -6.82 10.48
C TRP A 232 -18.26 -6.60 11.93
N LYS A 233 -19.26 -5.75 12.20
CA LYS A 233 -19.74 -5.49 13.57
C LYS A 233 -20.31 -6.74 14.24
N LEU A 234 -21.01 -7.59 13.48
CA LEU A 234 -21.54 -8.86 13.98
C LEU A 234 -20.40 -9.78 14.44
N TYR A 235 -19.38 -9.97 13.61
CA TYR A 235 -18.25 -10.87 13.89
C TYR A 235 -17.33 -10.32 15.00
N ASP A 236 -17.12 -9.01 15.00
CA ASP A 236 -16.39 -8.33 16.07
C ASP A 236 -17.11 -8.44 17.42
N GLY A 237 -18.45 -8.34 17.42
CA GLY A 237 -19.28 -8.60 18.60
C GLY A 237 -19.10 -10.02 19.12
N ILE A 238 -19.12 -11.04 18.25
CA ILE A 238 -18.89 -12.45 18.62
C ILE A 238 -17.47 -12.63 19.19
N ALA A 239 -16.45 -12.05 18.55
CA ALA A 239 -15.09 -12.14 19.07
C ALA A 239 -14.99 -11.58 20.50
N LYS A 240 -15.71 -10.49 20.79
CA LYS A 240 -15.73 -9.82 22.10
C LYS A 240 -16.58 -10.51 23.17
N GLU A 241 -17.47 -11.43 22.81
CA GLU A 241 -18.27 -12.20 23.78
C GLU A 241 -17.41 -12.90 24.83
N LYS A 242 -16.23 -13.39 24.45
CA LYS A 242 -15.30 -14.06 25.36
C LYS A 242 -14.47 -13.08 26.19
N ARG A 243 -13.92 -12.05 25.56
CA ARG A 243 -13.13 -10.98 26.21
C ARG A 243 -13.31 -9.66 25.45
N PRO A 244 -13.56 -8.55 26.14
CA PRO A 244 -13.71 -7.23 25.49
C PRO A 244 -12.50 -6.79 24.65
N SER A 245 -11.31 -7.31 24.96
CA SER A 245 -10.08 -7.04 24.22
C SER A 245 -9.91 -7.87 22.95
N ASN A 246 -10.75 -8.88 22.72
CA ASN A 246 -10.76 -9.63 21.46
C ASN A 246 -11.37 -8.79 20.35
N PHE A 247 -11.05 -9.11 19.11
CA PHE A 247 -11.55 -8.37 17.95
C PHE A 247 -11.63 -9.27 16.72
N PHE A 248 -12.32 -8.77 15.72
CA PHE A 248 -12.39 -9.38 14.39
C PHE A 248 -11.64 -8.52 13.37
N PHE A 249 -10.93 -9.18 12.45
CA PHE A 249 -10.39 -8.54 11.24
C PHE A 249 -10.45 -9.51 10.06
N ALA A 250 -10.20 -9.01 8.85
CA ALA A 250 -10.29 -9.82 7.65
C ALA A 250 -9.18 -9.47 6.65
N ASN A 251 -8.93 -10.37 5.72
CA ASN A 251 -8.10 -10.13 4.56
C ASN A 251 -8.81 -9.18 3.61
N LEU A 252 -8.30 -7.95 3.52
CA LEU A 252 -8.87 -6.89 2.69
C LEU A 252 -8.24 -6.80 1.30
N GLY A 253 -7.29 -7.70 0.98
CA GLY A 253 -6.44 -7.54 -0.19
C GLY A 253 -5.60 -6.28 -0.06
N GLY A 254 -5.50 -5.50 -1.12
CA GLY A 254 -4.64 -4.34 -1.10
C GLY A 254 -5.21 -3.12 -1.83
N GLY A 255 -4.96 -1.97 -1.24
CA GLY A 255 -5.03 -0.68 -1.87
C GLY A 255 -6.42 -0.16 -2.26
N ILE A 256 -6.40 0.77 -3.21
CA ILE A 256 -7.60 1.42 -3.75
C ILE A 256 -8.53 0.48 -4.51
N HIS A 257 -8.07 -0.71 -4.82
CA HIS A 257 -8.86 -1.74 -5.50
C HIS A 257 -9.78 -2.51 -4.56
N SER A 258 -9.64 -2.33 -3.25
CA SER A 258 -10.49 -2.99 -2.27
C SER A 258 -11.97 -2.62 -2.49
N GLY A 259 -12.85 -3.62 -2.50
CA GLY A 259 -14.26 -3.44 -2.79
C GLY A 259 -15.03 -2.53 -1.81
N PRO A 260 -14.92 -2.68 -0.47
CA PRO A 260 -15.65 -1.82 0.48
C PRO A 260 -15.06 -0.40 0.55
N ASN A 261 -15.87 0.55 1.01
CA ASN A 261 -15.38 1.89 1.34
C ASN A 261 -14.34 1.79 2.46
N LEU A 262 -13.11 2.22 2.16
CA LEU A 262 -11.98 2.04 3.07
C LEU A 262 -12.09 2.91 4.31
N VAL A 263 -12.72 4.09 4.24
CA VAL A 263 -12.93 4.96 5.40
C VAL A 263 -13.96 4.36 6.35
N ASP A 264 -15.10 3.90 5.84
CA ASP A 264 -16.12 3.24 6.65
C ASP A 264 -15.56 1.99 7.34
N LEU A 265 -14.76 1.23 6.61
CA LEU A 265 -14.09 0.07 7.13
C LEU A 265 -13.03 0.42 8.19
N GLY A 266 -12.21 1.45 7.94
CA GLY A 266 -11.23 1.97 8.89
C GLY A 266 -11.86 2.46 10.21
N ASN A 267 -13.12 2.88 10.17
CA ASN A 267 -13.86 3.28 11.38
C ASN A 267 -14.25 2.09 12.27
N VAL A 268 -14.47 0.91 11.70
CA VAL A 268 -14.94 -0.28 12.44
C VAL A 268 -13.85 -1.31 12.71
N CYS A 269 -12.81 -1.42 11.87
CA CYS A 269 -11.73 -2.38 12.07
C CYS A 269 -10.71 -1.89 13.09
N GLU A 270 -10.17 -2.80 13.91
CA GLU A 270 -9.03 -2.53 14.80
C GLU A 270 -7.70 -2.72 14.07
N TRP A 271 -7.61 -3.73 13.19
CA TRP A 271 -6.50 -3.96 12.28
C TRP A 271 -6.94 -3.86 10.84
N PHE A 272 -6.17 -3.13 10.05
CA PHE A 272 -6.32 -3.08 8.61
C PHE A 272 -5.24 -3.96 7.98
N GLN A 273 -5.64 -5.12 7.45
CA GLN A 273 -4.69 -6.05 6.87
C GLN A 273 -4.66 -5.93 5.35
N CYS A 274 -3.49 -5.60 4.81
CA CYS A 274 -3.19 -5.75 3.40
C CYS A 274 -2.62 -7.14 3.12
N ASP A 275 -2.94 -7.68 1.96
CA ASP A 275 -2.44 -8.98 1.50
C ASP A 275 -1.59 -8.79 0.23
N ASN A 276 -0.49 -8.04 0.37
CA ASN A 276 0.49 -7.85 -0.68
C ASN A 276 1.71 -8.73 -0.41
N GLN A 277 1.59 -10.03 -0.76
CA GLN A 277 2.56 -11.06 -0.40
C GLN A 277 3.87 -11.01 -1.19
N GLY A 278 3.91 -10.26 -2.27
CA GLY A 278 5.01 -10.12 -3.20
C GLY A 278 4.48 -9.68 -4.56
N ARG A 279 5.35 -9.67 -5.58
CA ARG A 279 4.93 -9.27 -6.92
C ARG A 279 3.87 -10.21 -7.50
N GLY A 280 2.74 -9.64 -7.92
CA GLY A 280 1.62 -10.39 -8.52
C GLY A 280 1.79 -10.72 -10.01
N GLY A 281 2.72 -10.05 -10.69
CA GLY A 281 2.99 -10.21 -12.12
C GLY A 281 4.16 -9.35 -12.59
N ASP A 282 4.44 -9.37 -13.88
CA ASP A 282 5.57 -8.65 -14.47
C ASP A 282 5.42 -7.12 -14.35
N ASP A 283 4.19 -6.62 -14.37
CA ASP A 283 3.87 -5.20 -14.31
C ASP A 283 3.67 -4.66 -12.88
N THR A 284 3.82 -5.52 -11.86
CA THR A 284 3.66 -5.08 -10.46
C THR A 284 4.82 -4.20 -10.04
N PRO A 285 4.59 -2.93 -9.68
CA PRO A 285 5.63 -2.01 -9.26
C PRO A 285 6.36 -2.48 -7.99
N VAL A 286 7.65 -2.18 -7.89
CA VAL A 286 8.46 -2.51 -6.69
C VAL A 286 7.96 -1.80 -5.44
N TRP A 287 7.30 -0.65 -5.57
CA TRP A 287 6.71 0.13 -4.48
C TRP A 287 5.30 -0.33 -4.07
N GLY A 288 4.78 -1.40 -4.68
CA GLY A 288 3.41 -1.86 -4.42
C GLY A 288 3.11 -2.10 -2.94
N CYS A 289 4.07 -2.60 -2.17
CA CYS A 289 3.92 -2.78 -0.72
C CYS A 289 3.85 -1.44 0.03
N ALA A 290 4.75 -0.50 -0.27
CA ALA A 290 4.78 0.82 0.37
C ALA A 290 3.51 1.64 0.04
N LEU A 291 3.01 1.53 -1.19
CA LEU A 291 1.73 2.11 -1.60
C LEU A 291 0.58 1.64 -0.69
N GLN A 292 0.54 0.34 -0.35
CA GLN A 292 -0.46 -0.19 0.59
C GLN A 292 -0.39 0.48 1.96
N GLY A 293 0.81 0.72 2.48
CA GLY A 293 1.00 1.43 3.74
C GLY A 293 0.44 2.85 3.68
N ARG A 294 0.65 3.58 2.59
CA ARG A 294 0.06 4.92 2.40
C ARG A 294 -1.46 4.87 2.36
N VAL A 295 -2.05 3.88 1.69
CA VAL A 295 -3.51 3.67 1.69
C VAL A 295 -4.03 3.41 3.11
N CYS A 296 -3.38 2.52 3.86
CA CYS A 296 -3.77 2.21 5.23
C CYS A 296 -3.70 3.46 6.13
N ASN A 297 -2.61 4.21 6.06
CA ASN A 297 -2.44 5.43 6.86
C ASN A 297 -3.49 6.50 6.54
N ALA A 298 -3.95 6.57 5.29
CA ALA A 298 -5.02 7.49 4.88
C ALA A 298 -6.37 7.18 5.55
N VAL A 299 -6.65 5.93 5.94
CA VAL A 299 -7.99 5.50 6.38
C VAL A 299 -8.03 4.98 7.83
N GLN A 300 -6.88 4.63 8.40
CA GLN A 300 -6.76 3.84 9.64
C GLN A 300 -7.00 4.64 10.93
N ASN A 301 -6.93 5.96 10.89
CA ASN A 301 -7.13 6.83 12.05
C ASN A 301 -6.18 6.49 13.24
N GLY A 302 -4.90 6.24 12.95
CA GLY A 302 -3.88 5.91 13.97
C GLY A 302 -4.00 4.51 14.59
N LYS A 303 -4.86 3.65 14.05
CA LYS A 303 -4.93 2.24 14.41
C LYS A 303 -3.83 1.44 13.70
N MET A 304 -3.79 0.13 13.90
CA MET A 304 -2.75 -0.72 13.33
C MET A 304 -3.05 -1.12 11.89
N ALA A 305 -2.04 -1.05 11.05
CA ALA A 305 -2.04 -1.63 9.72
C ALA A 305 -0.95 -2.70 9.61
N THR A 306 -1.23 -3.76 8.87
CA THR A 306 -0.31 -4.87 8.64
C THR A 306 -0.26 -5.24 7.17
N ASN A 307 0.88 -5.75 6.71
CA ASN A 307 0.98 -6.34 5.38
C ASN A 307 1.52 -7.76 5.44
N VAL A 308 0.81 -8.69 4.82
CA VAL A 308 1.22 -10.10 4.70
C VAL A 308 2.32 -10.21 3.66
N THR A 309 3.52 -10.55 4.07
CA THR A 309 4.63 -10.89 3.19
C THR A 309 4.78 -12.41 3.12
N GLY A 310 4.60 -13.01 1.96
CA GLY A 310 4.79 -14.45 1.77
C GLY A 310 6.27 -14.82 1.63
N ALA A 311 6.71 -15.82 2.36
CA ALA A 311 8.05 -16.40 2.17
C ALA A 311 8.17 -17.15 0.82
N TRP A 312 7.05 -17.71 0.35
CA TRP A 312 6.95 -18.50 -0.85
C TRP A 312 6.88 -17.67 -2.14
N SER A 313 7.20 -18.31 -3.28
CA SER A 313 7.19 -17.66 -4.59
C SER A 313 5.78 -17.27 -5.02
N THR A 314 5.59 -15.97 -5.28
CA THR A 314 4.39 -15.36 -5.85
C THR A 314 4.64 -14.98 -7.31
N GLY A 315 3.61 -14.62 -8.03
CA GLY A 315 3.66 -14.20 -9.42
C GLY A 315 2.50 -14.80 -10.21
N ALA A 316 2.61 -14.79 -11.53
CA ALA A 316 1.59 -15.36 -12.43
C ALA A 316 1.38 -16.86 -12.18
N ILE A 317 2.46 -17.57 -11.81
CA ILE A 317 2.41 -18.96 -11.35
C ILE A 317 2.88 -18.98 -9.89
N ARG A 318 2.16 -19.72 -9.05
CA ARG A 318 2.44 -19.80 -7.61
C ARG A 318 3.13 -21.10 -7.27
N TRP A 319 4.31 -21.01 -6.67
CA TRP A 319 5.02 -22.14 -6.07
C TRP A 319 5.02 -21.98 -4.56
N ARG A 320 4.00 -22.55 -3.89
CA ARG A 320 3.75 -22.29 -2.46
C ARG A 320 4.78 -22.90 -1.52
N ASN A 321 5.50 -23.93 -1.97
CA ASN A 321 6.47 -24.68 -1.17
C ASN A 321 7.93 -24.34 -1.57
N VAL A 322 8.15 -23.26 -2.30
CA VAL A 322 9.46 -22.79 -2.72
C VAL A 322 9.61 -21.31 -2.41
N SER A 323 10.74 -20.94 -1.84
CA SER A 323 11.05 -19.54 -1.51
C SER A 323 11.10 -18.65 -2.75
N LYS A 324 10.61 -17.43 -2.59
CA LYS A 324 10.95 -16.35 -3.53
C LYS A 324 12.40 -15.94 -3.38
N SER A 325 12.86 -15.06 -4.25
CA SER A 325 14.16 -14.39 -4.08
C SER A 325 14.22 -13.69 -2.72
N MET A 326 15.28 -13.93 -1.94
CA MET A 326 15.44 -13.30 -0.63
C MET A 326 15.51 -11.77 -0.72
N PRO A 327 16.23 -11.15 -1.68
CA PRO A 327 16.16 -9.70 -1.85
C PRO A 327 14.75 -9.16 -2.11
N GLU A 328 13.88 -9.91 -2.80
CA GLU A 328 12.49 -9.52 -2.96
C GLU A 328 11.71 -9.59 -1.64
N ALA A 329 11.91 -10.66 -0.87
CA ALA A 329 11.26 -10.81 0.44
C ALA A 329 11.70 -9.71 1.42
N GLU A 330 13.00 -9.41 1.47
CA GLU A 330 13.57 -8.33 2.28
C GLU A 330 12.99 -6.97 1.89
N MET A 331 12.97 -6.64 0.59
CA MET A 331 12.39 -5.38 0.11
C MET A 331 10.91 -5.22 0.51
N TRP A 332 10.12 -6.31 0.47
CA TRP A 332 8.71 -6.28 0.90
C TRP A 332 8.56 -6.06 2.40
N LEU A 333 9.41 -6.68 3.22
CA LEU A 333 9.44 -6.47 4.67
C LEU A 333 9.91 -5.05 5.03
N ASP A 334 10.96 -4.56 4.35
CA ASP A 334 11.48 -3.20 4.52
C ASP A 334 10.43 -2.15 4.14
N ALA A 335 9.75 -2.32 3.00
CA ALA A 335 8.68 -1.44 2.53
C ALA A 335 7.46 -1.46 3.46
N THR A 336 7.11 -2.62 4.02
CA THR A 336 6.08 -2.74 5.05
C THR A 336 6.43 -1.87 6.26
N LEU A 337 7.65 -2.01 6.77
CA LEU A 337 8.10 -1.29 7.96
C LEU A 337 8.24 0.22 7.71
N ALA A 338 8.87 0.61 6.59
CA ALA A 338 9.08 2.00 6.22
C ALA A 338 7.77 2.78 6.08
N SER A 339 6.74 2.14 5.53
CA SER A 339 5.42 2.73 5.33
C SER A 339 4.53 2.73 6.58
N GLY A 340 5.05 2.28 7.74
CA GLY A 340 4.34 2.33 9.03
C GLY A 340 3.45 1.13 9.31
N MET A 341 3.55 0.06 8.52
CA MET A 341 2.82 -1.18 8.75
C MET A 341 3.61 -2.15 9.63
N VAL A 342 2.90 -3.02 10.34
CA VAL A 342 3.50 -4.12 11.10
C VAL A 342 3.88 -5.26 10.17
N PRO A 343 5.11 -5.76 10.19
CA PRO A 343 5.55 -6.86 9.35
C PRO A 343 4.87 -8.17 9.76
N TYR A 344 4.43 -8.91 8.75
CA TYR A 344 3.64 -10.12 8.87
C TYR A 344 4.24 -11.20 7.95
N TRP A 345 4.87 -12.22 8.54
CA TRP A 345 5.59 -13.27 7.84
C TRP A 345 4.74 -14.53 7.69
N HIS A 346 4.46 -14.92 6.43
CA HIS A 346 3.47 -15.93 6.10
C HIS A 346 4.09 -17.15 5.41
N PHE A 347 3.70 -18.33 5.88
CA PHE A 347 4.12 -19.64 5.40
C PHE A 347 2.93 -20.51 5.02
N ILE A 348 3.24 -21.58 4.27
CA ILE A 348 2.30 -22.67 3.99
C ILE A 348 2.80 -23.92 4.73
N GLY A 349 1.89 -24.74 5.27
CA GLY A 349 2.21 -26.03 5.88
C GLY A 349 2.89 -26.97 4.90
N ALA A 350 3.71 -27.88 5.42
CA ALA A 350 4.59 -28.72 4.64
C ALA A 350 4.78 -30.09 5.29
N GLU A 351 5.20 -31.07 4.50
CA GLU A 351 5.47 -32.43 4.98
C GLU A 351 6.79 -32.51 5.76
N ASN A 352 7.77 -31.64 5.47
CA ASN A 352 9.12 -31.68 6.04
C ASN A 352 9.36 -30.55 7.02
N GLY A 353 9.26 -30.80 8.31
CA GLY A 353 9.63 -29.88 9.38
C GLY A 353 9.00 -28.49 9.26
N LEU A 354 9.83 -27.45 9.14
CA LEU A 354 9.43 -26.06 8.96
C LEU A 354 9.15 -25.67 7.51
N GLY A 355 8.96 -26.58 6.60
CA GLY A 355 8.72 -26.35 5.19
C GLY A 355 9.70 -27.05 4.29
N GLU A 356 9.32 -27.25 3.03
CA GLU A 356 10.14 -27.90 2.01
C GLU A 356 11.39 -27.09 1.62
N ASP A 357 11.38 -25.80 1.91
CA ASP A 357 12.44 -24.86 1.56
C ASP A 357 12.83 -24.02 2.78
N SER A 358 14.03 -24.27 3.30
CA SER A 358 14.53 -23.61 4.52
C SER A 358 15.31 -22.31 4.27
N ARG A 359 15.49 -21.90 3.02
CA ARG A 359 16.29 -20.70 2.68
C ARG A 359 15.78 -19.40 3.29
N TRP A 360 14.50 -19.33 3.62
CA TRP A 360 13.86 -18.17 4.23
C TRP A 360 13.99 -18.10 5.76
N HIS A 361 14.42 -19.18 6.43
CA HIS A 361 14.43 -19.26 7.90
C HIS A 361 15.36 -18.21 8.52
N GLU A 362 16.61 -18.22 8.13
CA GLU A 362 17.62 -17.32 8.71
C GLU A 362 17.42 -15.85 8.31
N PRO A 363 17.16 -15.49 7.03
CA PRO A 363 16.85 -14.11 6.66
C PRO A 363 15.65 -13.54 7.43
N GLY A 364 14.57 -14.30 7.56
CA GLY A 364 13.41 -13.89 8.36
C GLY A 364 13.78 -13.64 9.83
N LYS A 365 14.56 -14.55 10.43
CA LYS A 365 15.03 -14.40 11.81
C LYS A 365 15.91 -13.17 12.00
N GLN A 366 16.82 -12.89 11.08
CA GLN A 366 17.67 -11.71 11.12
C GLN A 366 16.85 -10.41 11.06
N PHE A 367 15.93 -10.32 10.11
CA PHE A 367 15.05 -9.15 9.97
C PHE A 367 14.22 -8.91 11.24
N PHE A 368 13.49 -9.92 11.71
CA PHE A 368 12.60 -9.79 12.87
C PHE A 368 13.35 -9.51 14.18
N ASN A 369 14.53 -10.09 14.37
CA ASN A 369 15.37 -9.78 15.53
C ASN A 369 15.99 -8.39 15.45
N TRP A 370 16.32 -7.91 14.24
CA TRP A 370 16.77 -6.53 14.05
C TRP A 370 15.64 -5.55 14.39
N THR A 371 14.41 -5.75 13.87
CA THR A 371 13.27 -4.88 14.21
C THR A 371 13.02 -4.83 15.70
N ALA A 372 13.13 -5.97 16.40
CA ALA A 372 12.90 -6.06 17.84
C ALA A 372 13.91 -5.25 18.68
N LYS A 373 15.11 -5.01 18.18
CA LYS A 373 16.10 -4.14 18.84
C LYS A 373 15.76 -2.65 18.72
N HIS A 374 14.92 -2.30 17.73
CA HIS A 374 14.65 -0.93 17.35
C HIS A 374 13.16 -0.55 17.39
N ASP A 375 12.34 -1.34 18.09
CA ASP A 375 10.86 -1.17 18.15
C ASP A 375 10.42 0.27 18.43
N GLN A 376 11.14 1.00 19.30
CA GLN A 376 10.86 2.40 19.67
C GLN A 376 10.92 3.38 18.49
N HIS A 377 11.63 3.03 17.40
CA HIS A 377 11.76 3.85 16.21
C HIS A 377 10.72 3.53 15.15
N PHE A 378 9.96 2.44 15.31
CA PHE A 378 8.93 1.98 14.39
C PHE A 378 7.50 2.21 14.93
N VAL A 379 7.37 2.82 16.11
CA VAL A 379 6.08 3.28 16.62
C VAL A 379 5.84 4.70 16.10
N ASN A 380 5.20 4.77 14.94
CA ASN A 380 4.96 6.01 14.23
C ASN A 380 3.80 6.78 14.86
N LYS A 381 4.00 8.06 15.20
CA LYS A 381 2.95 8.95 15.70
C LYS A 381 2.27 9.72 14.59
N SER A 382 3.06 10.31 13.70
CA SER A 382 2.55 11.09 12.55
C SER A 382 3.57 11.18 11.43
N SER A 383 3.07 11.30 10.18
CA SER A 383 3.90 11.65 9.02
C SER A 383 4.24 13.14 9.05
N ILE A 384 5.47 13.47 8.65
CA ILE A 384 5.95 14.87 8.55
C ILE A 384 5.68 15.45 7.15
N ALA A 385 5.18 14.66 6.22
CA ALA A 385 4.91 15.09 4.84
C ALA A 385 3.94 16.29 4.79
N LYS A 386 4.20 17.20 3.84
CA LYS A 386 3.37 18.38 3.57
C LYS A 386 2.66 18.32 2.21
N LEU A 387 2.83 17.23 1.50
CA LEU A 387 2.18 16.92 0.23
C LEU A 387 1.20 15.79 0.42
N GLY A 388 -0.06 15.99 0.03
CA GLY A 388 -1.10 14.95 0.01
C GLY A 388 -1.42 14.55 -1.43
N VAL A 389 -1.65 13.26 -1.68
CA VAL A 389 -2.16 12.74 -2.95
C VAL A 389 -3.58 12.21 -2.71
N VAL A 390 -4.56 12.80 -3.37
CA VAL A 390 -5.95 12.39 -3.19
C VAL A 390 -6.18 11.06 -3.90
N MET A 391 -6.61 10.07 -3.12
CA MET A 391 -6.94 8.74 -3.55
C MET A 391 -8.44 8.67 -3.88
N GLY A 392 -8.78 8.59 -5.17
CA GLY A 392 -10.15 8.51 -5.68
C GLY A 392 -10.62 7.05 -5.76
N GLN A 393 -11.13 6.47 -4.68
CA GLN A 393 -11.63 5.09 -4.67
C GLN A 393 -12.84 4.92 -5.60
N ARG A 394 -13.77 5.89 -5.63
CA ARG A 394 -14.94 5.86 -6.53
C ARG A 394 -14.52 6.00 -7.98
N ALA A 395 -13.55 6.86 -8.27
CA ALA A 395 -13.00 6.95 -9.64
C ALA A 395 -12.41 5.63 -10.09
N HIS A 396 -11.65 4.94 -9.23
CA HIS A 396 -11.11 3.61 -9.53
C HIS A 396 -12.21 2.58 -9.82
N LEU A 397 -13.31 2.61 -9.07
CA LEU A 397 -14.39 1.62 -9.18
C LEU A 397 -15.36 1.90 -10.35
N PHE A 398 -15.63 3.17 -10.67
CA PHE A 398 -16.77 3.54 -11.52
C PHE A 398 -16.41 4.37 -12.73
N TYR A 399 -15.26 5.05 -12.76
CA TYR A 399 -14.89 5.89 -13.89
C TYR A 399 -14.78 5.08 -15.18
N GLU A 400 -15.40 5.61 -16.25
CA GLU A 400 -15.33 5.05 -17.60
C GLU A 400 -14.18 5.74 -18.35
N PRO A 401 -13.05 5.07 -18.54
CA PRO A 401 -11.92 5.69 -19.19
C PRO A 401 -12.19 5.91 -20.70
N PRO A 402 -11.52 6.91 -21.32
CA PRO A 402 -11.69 7.17 -22.74
C PRO A 402 -11.24 5.99 -23.60
N HIS A 403 -11.86 5.88 -24.80
CA HIS A 403 -11.50 4.90 -25.82
C HIS A 403 -11.52 3.42 -25.38
N GLY A 404 -12.35 3.07 -24.39
CA GLY A 404 -12.59 1.68 -23.99
C GLY A 404 -11.41 0.99 -23.29
N ALA A 405 -10.48 1.76 -22.72
CA ALA A 405 -9.46 1.20 -21.84
C ALA A 405 -10.15 0.47 -20.67
N PRO A 406 -9.57 -0.64 -20.14
CA PRO A 406 -10.17 -1.33 -19.01
C PRO A 406 -10.29 -0.39 -17.81
N LYS A 407 -11.47 -0.34 -17.18
CA LYS A 407 -11.72 0.41 -15.92
C LYS A 407 -10.58 0.16 -14.93
N GLY A 408 -10.56 0.42 -13.81
CA GLY A 408 -9.54 0.08 -12.81
C GLY A 408 -8.07 0.12 -13.30
N THR A 409 -7.75 -0.51 -14.42
CA THR A 409 -6.39 -0.49 -15.00
C THR A 409 -5.95 0.92 -15.36
N TYR A 410 -6.81 1.70 -16.03
CA TYR A 410 -6.50 3.09 -16.37
C TYR A 410 -6.23 3.94 -15.11
N MET A 411 -7.09 3.82 -14.11
CA MET A 411 -6.92 4.56 -12.86
C MET A 411 -5.71 4.09 -12.05
N THR A 412 -5.38 2.78 -12.10
CA THR A 412 -4.13 2.26 -11.51
C THR A 412 -2.92 2.88 -12.18
N GLN A 413 -2.89 2.89 -13.52
CA GLN A 413 -1.78 3.47 -14.29
C GLN A 413 -1.66 4.99 -14.07
N THR A 414 -2.77 5.69 -13.93
CA THR A 414 -2.78 7.12 -13.54
C THR A 414 -2.11 7.33 -12.17
N MET A 415 -2.47 6.52 -11.19
CA MET A 415 -1.88 6.59 -9.86
C MET A 415 -0.40 6.18 -9.87
N ASP A 416 -0.05 5.10 -10.58
CA ASP A 416 1.34 4.63 -10.70
C ASP A 416 2.23 5.69 -11.36
N GLY A 417 1.72 6.40 -12.37
CA GLY A 417 2.44 7.49 -13.00
C GLY A 417 2.70 8.66 -12.07
N MET A 418 1.70 9.13 -11.35
CA MET A 418 1.88 10.16 -10.33
C MET A 418 2.85 9.68 -9.24
N TYR A 419 2.69 8.44 -8.78
CA TYR A 419 3.56 7.86 -7.75
C TYR A 419 5.00 7.79 -8.21
N TYR A 420 5.25 7.31 -9.43
CA TYR A 420 6.60 7.21 -9.98
C TYR A 420 7.27 8.59 -10.13
N ALA A 421 6.53 9.61 -10.61
CA ALA A 421 7.04 10.98 -10.67
C ALA A 421 7.44 11.52 -9.28
N LEU A 422 6.68 11.16 -8.25
CA LEU A 422 6.99 11.50 -6.85
C LEU A 422 8.25 10.80 -6.34
N LEU A 423 8.45 9.51 -6.69
CA LEU A 423 9.67 8.77 -6.33
C LEU A 423 10.91 9.36 -7.03
N GLU A 424 10.85 9.58 -8.35
CA GLU A 424 11.95 10.20 -9.11
C GLU A 424 12.27 11.61 -8.58
N GLY A 425 11.24 12.37 -8.21
CA GLY A 425 11.38 13.71 -7.61
C GLY A 425 11.78 13.69 -6.15
N ARG A 426 11.85 12.52 -5.49
CA ARG A 426 12.20 12.31 -4.08
C ARG A 426 11.32 13.08 -3.10
N PHE A 427 10.01 13.13 -3.40
CA PHE A 427 9.04 13.81 -2.55
C PHE A 427 8.63 12.95 -1.36
N PHE A 428 8.42 13.63 -0.22
CA PHE A 428 7.73 13.05 0.93
C PHE A 428 6.25 13.39 0.83
N PHE A 429 5.40 12.36 0.79
CA PHE A 429 3.96 12.54 0.57
C PHE A 429 3.14 11.50 1.33
N ASP A 430 1.87 11.83 1.57
CA ASP A 430 0.86 10.93 2.10
C ASP A 430 -0.27 10.75 1.10
N PHE A 431 -1.05 9.67 1.25
CA PHE A 431 -2.36 9.59 0.62
C PHE A 431 -3.43 10.22 1.49
N VAL A 432 -4.44 10.79 0.83
CA VAL A 432 -5.64 11.33 1.44
C VAL A 432 -6.85 10.71 0.75
N HIS A 433 -7.69 10.00 1.47
CA HIS A 433 -8.89 9.42 0.87
C HIS A 433 -9.90 10.53 0.51
N GLU A 434 -10.59 10.38 -0.64
CA GLU A 434 -11.59 11.36 -1.12
C GLU A 434 -12.69 11.67 -0.10
N ASP A 435 -13.01 10.75 0.82
CA ASP A 435 -13.99 10.96 1.89
C ASP A 435 -13.40 11.65 3.14
N LYS A 436 -12.11 12.01 3.11
CA LYS A 436 -11.39 12.69 4.21
C LYS A 436 -10.87 14.08 3.83
N LEU A 437 -11.61 14.81 3.02
CA LEU A 437 -11.25 16.16 2.58
C LEU A 437 -11.73 17.27 3.56
N GLY A 438 -11.96 16.93 4.82
CA GLY A 438 -12.32 17.91 5.85
C GLY A 438 -11.15 18.81 6.25
N ALA A 439 -11.45 20.02 6.75
CA ALA A 439 -10.45 21.05 7.09
C ALA A 439 -9.41 20.54 8.10
N GLN A 440 -9.82 19.76 9.10
CA GLN A 440 -8.90 19.19 10.10
C GLN A 440 -7.85 18.26 9.44
N GLU A 441 -8.30 17.38 8.53
CA GLU A 441 -7.40 16.46 7.83
C GLU A 441 -6.47 17.20 6.88
N LEU A 442 -7.00 18.17 6.13
CA LEU A 442 -6.23 18.88 5.10
C LEU A 442 -5.28 19.93 5.66
N SER A 443 -5.48 20.41 6.89
CA SER A 443 -4.66 21.49 7.51
C SER A 443 -3.17 21.14 7.63
N LYS A 444 -2.82 19.86 7.63
CA LYS A 444 -1.43 19.38 7.71
C LYS A 444 -0.68 19.48 6.38
N TYR A 445 -1.38 19.61 5.25
CA TYR A 445 -0.79 19.66 3.91
C TYR A 445 -0.69 21.08 3.37
N THR A 446 0.40 21.36 2.69
CA THR A 446 0.61 22.62 1.94
C THR A 446 0.01 22.51 0.54
N ALA A 447 0.09 21.33 -0.06
CA ALA A 447 -0.44 21.08 -1.39
C ALA A 447 -1.10 19.70 -1.48
N LEU A 448 -2.12 19.59 -2.33
CA LEU A 448 -2.78 18.35 -2.70
C LEU A 448 -2.64 18.11 -4.20
N LEU A 449 -2.39 16.84 -4.57
CA LEU A 449 -2.42 16.34 -5.93
C LEU A 449 -3.72 15.57 -6.13
N LEU A 450 -4.40 15.82 -7.24
CA LEU A 450 -5.63 15.15 -7.65
C LEU A 450 -5.40 14.42 -8.98
N PRO A 451 -4.76 13.23 -8.97
CA PRO A 451 -4.49 12.45 -10.19
C PRO A 451 -5.83 11.94 -10.75
N ASN A 452 -6.32 12.56 -11.81
CA ASN A 452 -7.62 12.28 -12.40
C ASN A 452 -8.71 11.90 -11.38
N THR A 453 -8.85 12.70 -10.31
CA THR A 453 -9.90 12.49 -9.30
C THR A 453 -11.25 12.88 -9.91
N ALA A 454 -11.68 12.10 -10.91
CA ALA A 454 -12.78 12.43 -11.79
C ALA A 454 -14.12 12.52 -11.05
N LEU A 455 -14.38 11.61 -10.10
CA LEU A 455 -15.61 11.55 -9.33
C LEU A 455 -15.49 12.30 -8.00
N LEU A 456 -16.15 13.42 -7.88
CA LEU A 456 -16.23 14.22 -6.65
C LEU A 456 -17.66 14.70 -6.44
N SER A 457 -18.18 14.54 -5.23
CA SER A 457 -19.46 15.14 -4.82
C SER A 457 -19.34 16.66 -4.71
N ASP A 458 -20.48 17.36 -4.71
CA ASP A 458 -20.51 18.81 -4.49
C ASP A 458 -19.93 19.19 -3.12
N LYS A 459 -20.15 18.35 -2.10
CA LYS A 459 -19.55 18.52 -0.77
C LYS A 459 -18.04 18.44 -0.82
N GLN A 460 -17.48 17.46 -1.52
CA GLN A 460 -16.03 17.32 -1.67
C GLN A 460 -15.42 18.49 -2.45
N CYS A 461 -16.10 18.96 -3.52
CA CYS A 461 -15.70 20.17 -4.22
C CYS A 461 -15.72 21.42 -3.31
N GLN A 462 -16.73 21.56 -2.43
CA GLN A 462 -16.78 22.65 -1.44
C GLN A 462 -15.64 22.55 -0.42
N GLN A 463 -15.29 21.36 0.04
CA GLN A 463 -14.18 21.14 0.96
C GLN A 463 -12.83 21.54 0.33
N LEU A 464 -12.62 21.20 -0.94
CA LEU A 464 -11.42 21.61 -1.68
C LEU A 464 -11.37 23.13 -1.92
N ARG A 465 -12.53 23.80 -2.18
CA ARG A 465 -12.59 25.28 -2.22
C ARG A 465 -12.18 25.89 -0.89
N ALA A 466 -12.74 25.40 0.20
CA ALA A 466 -12.40 25.89 1.53
C ALA A 466 -10.91 25.69 1.87
N TYR A 467 -10.31 24.58 1.43
CA TYR A 467 -8.88 24.34 1.57
C TYR A 467 -8.04 25.36 0.79
N VAL A 468 -8.43 25.68 -0.45
CA VAL A 468 -7.75 26.73 -1.26
C VAL A 468 -7.94 28.11 -0.63
N ASP A 469 -9.14 28.44 -0.16
CA ASP A 469 -9.41 29.73 0.49
C ASP A 469 -8.61 29.91 1.81
N ALA A 470 -8.26 28.79 2.47
CA ALA A 470 -7.38 28.76 3.63
C ALA A 470 -5.88 28.87 3.27
N GLY A 471 -5.51 28.89 1.99
CA GLY A 471 -4.13 29.02 1.51
C GLY A 471 -3.49 27.71 1.04
N GLY A 472 -4.25 26.63 0.96
CA GLY A 472 -3.78 25.36 0.41
C GLY A 472 -3.66 25.39 -1.12
N SER A 473 -2.71 24.66 -1.68
CA SER A 473 -2.43 24.61 -3.11
C SER A 473 -2.92 23.32 -3.73
N LEU A 474 -3.29 23.32 -5.03
CA LEU A 474 -3.78 22.15 -5.75
C LEU A 474 -3.05 21.95 -7.07
N LEU A 475 -2.81 20.68 -7.41
CA LEU A 475 -2.50 20.25 -8.77
C LEU A 475 -3.52 19.18 -9.16
N ALA A 476 -4.18 19.36 -10.31
CA ALA A 476 -5.15 18.41 -10.83
C ALA A 476 -4.83 18.03 -12.27
N THR A 477 -5.25 16.83 -12.66
CA THR A 477 -5.05 16.32 -14.01
C THR A 477 -6.38 15.89 -14.64
N PHE A 478 -6.46 16.01 -15.94
CA PHE A 478 -7.47 15.49 -16.85
C PHE A 478 -8.92 15.80 -16.43
N GLU A 479 -9.78 14.80 -16.26
CA GLU A 479 -11.21 14.94 -15.95
C GLU A 479 -11.52 15.13 -14.45
N THR A 480 -10.54 15.54 -13.65
CA THR A 480 -10.76 15.80 -12.21
C THR A 480 -12.02 16.65 -12.00
N SER A 481 -12.96 16.15 -11.17
CA SER A 481 -14.26 16.76 -10.83
C SER A 481 -15.30 16.86 -11.97
N MET A 482 -15.11 16.15 -13.08
CA MET A 482 -16.07 16.11 -14.18
C MET A 482 -17.32 15.28 -13.90
N TYR A 483 -17.29 14.44 -12.87
CA TYR A 483 -18.41 13.56 -12.52
C TYR A 483 -18.83 13.74 -11.06
N THR A 484 -20.11 13.47 -10.79
CA THR A 484 -20.60 13.33 -9.41
C THR A 484 -20.06 12.03 -8.78
N GLU A 485 -20.25 11.87 -7.48
CA GLU A 485 -19.91 10.62 -6.78
C GLU A 485 -20.73 9.41 -7.25
N ARG A 486 -21.80 9.65 -8.02
CA ARG A 486 -22.66 8.63 -8.66
C ARG A 486 -22.26 8.29 -10.09
N ASN A 487 -21.12 8.82 -10.56
CA ASN A 487 -20.61 8.69 -11.92
C ASN A 487 -21.53 9.36 -12.97
N GLU A 488 -22.22 10.42 -12.59
CA GLU A 488 -22.99 11.25 -13.51
C GLU A 488 -22.12 12.38 -14.03
N ARG A 489 -22.00 12.49 -15.36
CA ARG A 489 -21.14 13.51 -15.98
C ARG A 489 -21.74 14.89 -15.80
N ARG A 490 -20.94 15.84 -15.33
CA ARG A 490 -21.31 17.25 -15.21
C ARG A 490 -21.23 17.97 -16.54
N ALA A 491 -21.95 19.07 -16.69
CA ALA A 491 -21.84 19.95 -17.86
C ALA A 491 -20.47 20.66 -17.89
N ASP A 492 -19.89 20.96 -16.72
CA ASP A 492 -18.60 21.61 -16.53
C ASP A 492 -17.90 21.01 -15.30
N PHE A 493 -16.65 21.37 -15.05
CA PHE A 493 -15.89 20.90 -13.89
C PHE A 493 -16.54 21.34 -12.57
N GLY A 494 -16.64 20.42 -11.61
CA GLY A 494 -17.06 20.75 -10.25
C GLY A 494 -16.12 21.76 -9.56
N LEU A 495 -14.89 21.92 -10.04
CA LEU A 495 -13.86 22.85 -9.54
C LEU A 495 -13.48 23.93 -10.59
N ALA A 496 -14.39 24.23 -11.54
CA ALA A 496 -14.16 25.21 -12.60
C ALA A 496 -13.66 26.56 -12.07
N ASP A 497 -14.34 27.09 -11.06
CA ASP A 497 -14.02 28.36 -10.39
C ASP A 497 -12.67 28.37 -9.67
N VAL A 498 -12.25 27.21 -9.14
CA VAL A 498 -10.97 27.06 -8.44
C VAL A 498 -9.81 27.24 -9.42
N PHE A 499 -9.83 26.48 -10.50
CA PHE A 499 -8.76 26.51 -11.50
C PHE A 499 -8.93 27.63 -12.54
N GLY A 500 -10.12 28.27 -12.62
CA GLY A 500 -10.44 29.26 -13.65
C GLY A 500 -10.53 28.64 -15.03
N ILE A 501 -11.17 27.47 -15.14
CA ILE A 501 -11.27 26.70 -16.38
C ILE A 501 -12.74 26.37 -16.70
N HIS A 502 -13.06 26.19 -17.97
CA HIS A 502 -14.35 25.73 -18.44
C HIS A 502 -14.17 24.71 -19.56
N LYS A 503 -14.97 23.65 -19.56
CA LYS A 503 -14.98 22.63 -20.59
C LYS A 503 -15.34 23.26 -21.96
N ALA A 504 -14.55 23.00 -23.00
CA ALA A 504 -14.75 23.52 -24.35
C ALA A 504 -14.95 22.45 -25.43
N GLY A 505 -14.97 21.17 -25.07
CA GLY A 505 -15.15 20.08 -26.01
C GLY A 505 -15.23 18.72 -25.33
N GLU A 506 -15.23 17.68 -26.14
CA GLU A 506 -15.15 16.30 -25.68
C GLU A 506 -13.69 15.81 -25.64
N VAL A 507 -13.42 14.74 -24.88
CA VAL A 507 -12.09 14.14 -24.78
C VAL A 507 -11.56 13.82 -26.17
N LYS A 508 -10.33 14.26 -26.43
CA LYS A 508 -9.57 13.97 -27.66
C LYS A 508 -8.41 13.04 -27.29
N GLY A 509 -8.25 11.96 -28.04
CA GLY A 509 -7.12 11.04 -27.95
C GLY A 509 -6.11 11.26 -29.05
N THR A 510 -5.04 10.49 -29.02
CA THR A 510 -4.04 10.46 -30.08
C THR A 510 -4.50 9.59 -31.24
N VAL A 511 -4.16 10.00 -32.45
CA VAL A 511 -4.38 9.24 -33.70
C VAL A 511 -3.04 9.15 -34.42
N GLY A 512 -2.31 8.06 -34.19
CA GLY A 512 -0.99 7.80 -34.78
C GLY A 512 0.16 8.55 -34.14
N ASN A 513 0.08 9.89 -34.02
CA ASN A 513 1.06 10.73 -33.32
C ASN A 513 0.42 11.42 -32.14
N GLY A 514 1.19 11.63 -31.06
CA GLY A 514 0.76 12.43 -29.90
C GLY A 514 0.59 13.91 -30.26
N TYR A 515 -0.15 14.65 -29.45
CA TYR A 515 -0.09 16.10 -29.50
C TYR A 515 1.13 16.61 -28.71
N TYR A 516 1.48 17.88 -28.91
CA TYR A 516 2.59 18.52 -28.22
C TYR A 516 2.09 19.70 -27.39
N ALA A 517 2.88 20.04 -26.36
CA ALA A 517 2.70 21.26 -25.58
C ALA A 517 3.77 22.27 -25.99
N ARG A 518 3.35 23.40 -26.56
CA ARG A 518 4.25 24.47 -26.98
C ARG A 518 4.51 25.40 -25.81
N ILE A 519 5.78 25.79 -25.62
CA ILE A 519 6.20 26.77 -24.62
C ILE A 519 5.92 28.18 -25.13
N GLU A 520 5.03 28.90 -24.43
CA GLU A 520 4.66 30.29 -24.81
C GLU A 520 5.46 31.32 -24.00
N LYS A 521 5.78 31.02 -22.76
CA LYS A 521 6.56 31.92 -21.90
C LYS A 521 7.36 31.17 -20.85
N GLN A 522 8.42 31.77 -20.35
CA GLN A 522 9.23 31.20 -19.27
C GLN A 522 8.46 31.20 -17.95
N HIS A 523 8.59 30.11 -17.21
CA HIS A 523 8.00 29.93 -15.89
C HIS A 523 8.82 28.92 -15.09
N PRO A 524 8.88 28.98 -13.73
CA PRO A 524 9.62 28.01 -12.90
C PRO A 524 9.25 26.53 -13.17
N VAL A 525 8.02 26.21 -13.57
CA VAL A 525 7.61 24.84 -13.94
C VAL A 525 8.35 24.32 -15.18
N LEU A 526 8.98 25.19 -15.96
CA LEU A 526 9.76 24.84 -17.15
C LEU A 526 11.27 24.75 -16.87
N ALA A 527 11.68 24.65 -15.63
CA ALA A 527 13.09 24.46 -15.26
C ALA A 527 13.66 23.19 -15.96
N GLY A 528 14.79 23.37 -16.66
CA GLY A 528 15.43 22.30 -17.42
C GLY A 528 14.95 22.15 -18.88
N PHE A 529 14.07 23.01 -19.37
CA PHE A 529 13.54 23.00 -20.74
C PHE A 529 14.01 24.21 -21.61
N ALA A 530 15.14 24.83 -21.25
CA ALA A 530 15.60 26.05 -21.93
C ALA A 530 15.92 25.85 -23.43
N ASN A 531 16.23 24.64 -23.86
CA ASN A 531 16.68 24.33 -25.22
C ASN A 531 15.60 23.66 -26.08
N THR A 532 14.35 23.72 -25.68
CA THR A 532 13.22 23.21 -26.49
C THR A 532 12.08 24.21 -26.55
N HIS A 533 11.33 24.16 -27.63
CA HIS A 533 10.11 24.95 -27.82
C HIS A 533 8.85 24.10 -27.60
N TRP A 534 8.97 22.80 -27.68
CA TRP A 534 7.88 21.85 -27.54
C TRP A 534 8.21 20.78 -26.50
N LEU A 535 7.19 20.36 -25.78
CA LEU A 535 7.20 19.21 -24.89
C LEU A 535 6.21 18.17 -25.41
N PRO A 536 6.36 16.89 -25.08
CA PRO A 536 5.33 15.91 -25.37
C PRO A 536 4.03 16.30 -24.65
N GLY A 537 2.89 16.14 -25.33
CA GLY A 537 1.57 16.22 -24.74
C GLY A 537 1.17 14.89 -24.13
N ALA A 538 -0.02 14.84 -23.56
CA ALA A 538 -0.59 13.61 -23.00
C ALA A 538 -1.24 12.73 -24.09
N GLU A 539 -1.61 11.50 -23.76
CA GLU A 539 -2.32 10.59 -24.67
C GLU A 539 -3.75 11.06 -24.93
N HIS A 540 -4.43 11.51 -23.88
CA HIS A 540 -5.77 12.07 -23.96
C HIS A 540 -5.78 13.47 -23.35
N ARG A 541 -6.70 14.31 -23.83
CA ARG A 541 -6.95 15.61 -23.26
C ARG A 541 -8.43 15.99 -23.33
N LEU A 542 -8.90 16.71 -22.34
CA LEU A 542 -10.20 17.36 -22.31
C LEU A 542 -10.00 18.83 -22.69
N PRO A 543 -10.43 19.28 -23.90
CA PRO A 543 -10.29 20.67 -24.29
C PRO A 543 -10.99 21.61 -23.32
N ILE A 544 -10.29 22.68 -22.95
CA ILE A 544 -10.80 23.76 -22.10
C ILE A 544 -10.80 25.08 -22.88
N ALA A 545 -11.65 26.03 -22.44
CA ALA A 545 -11.68 27.36 -23.00
C ALA A 545 -10.32 28.06 -22.84
N PRO A 546 -9.95 28.96 -23.76
CA PRO A 546 -8.74 29.77 -23.64
C PRO A 546 -8.67 30.50 -22.30
N VAL A 547 -7.46 30.58 -21.72
CA VAL A 547 -7.16 31.36 -20.51
C VAL A 547 -6.15 32.45 -20.80
N ASP A 548 -6.11 33.47 -19.99
CA ASP A 548 -5.17 34.58 -20.18
C ASP A 548 -3.72 34.14 -19.96
N GLY A 549 -2.89 34.34 -20.96
CA GLY A 549 -1.44 34.15 -20.92
C GLY A 549 -1.00 32.75 -20.47
N PRO A 550 -1.39 31.68 -21.15
CA PRO A 550 -0.98 30.32 -20.79
C PRO A 550 0.54 30.15 -20.88
N VAL A 551 1.08 29.25 -20.06
CA VAL A 551 2.51 28.90 -20.11
C VAL A 551 2.78 27.89 -21.23
N LEU A 552 1.83 26.96 -21.42
CA LEU A 552 1.86 25.94 -22.47
C LEU A 552 0.55 25.94 -23.23
N THR A 553 0.64 25.84 -24.58
CA THR A 553 -0.52 25.66 -25.46
C THR A 553 -0.41 24.36 -26.25
N VAL A 554 -1.56 23.84 -26.68
CA VAL A 554 -1.63 22.58 -27.44
C VAL A 554 -1.20 22.82 -28.88
N VAL A 555 -0.29 21.98 -29.40
CA VAL A 555 -0.09 21.75 -30.82
C VAL A 555 -0.83 20.45 -31.16
N PRO A 556 -1.92 20.47 -31.91
CA PRO A 556 -2.69 19.27 -32.23
C PRO A 556 -1.86 18.20 -32.91
N ASN A 557 -2.24 16.95 -32.70
CA ASN A 557 -1.60 15.82 -33.35
C ASN A 557 -1.73 15.89 -34.89
N PHE A 558 -0.70 15.40 -35.56
CA PHE A 558 -0.60 15.33 -37.01
C PHE A 558 -0.07 13.96 -37.43
N VAL A 559 -0.02 13.67 -38.75
CA VAL A 559 0.42 12.36 -39.24
C VAL A 559 1.86 12.07 -38.83
N ALA A 560 2.10 10.85 -38.32
CA ALA A 560 3.44 10.41 -37.95
C ALA A 560 4.27 9.90 -39.14
N TYR A 561 3.61 9.45 -40.20
CA TYR A 561 4.23 8.83 -41.37
C TYR A 561 3.34 9.02 -42.63
N PRO A 562 3.89 9.19 -43.85
CA PRO A 562 5.34 9.27 -44.13
C PRO A 562 5.96 10.60 -43.66
N PRO A 563 7.30 10.68 -43.51
CA PRO A 563 7.98 11.86 -42.96
C PRO A 563 7.67 13.16 -43.64
N GLU A 564 7.45 13.12 -44.97
CA GLU A 564 7.13 14.29 -45.79
C GLU A 564 5.80 14.93 -45.41
N LEU A 565 4.89 14.19 -44.77
CA LEU A 565 3.59 14.67 -44.31
C LEU A 565 3.57 14.90 -42.78
N SER A 566 4.67 14.54 -42.06
CA SER A 566 4.78 14.65 -40.63
C SER A 566 5.18 16.07 -40.20
N TRP A 567 4.22 16.99 -40.31
CA TRP A 567 4.41 18.38 -39.89
C TRP A 567 3.11 18.95 -39.30
N PRO A 568 3.20 19.89 -38.34
CA PRO A 568 2.02 20.49 -37.72
C PRO A 568 1.29 21.41 -38.73
N THR A 569 0.06 21.08 -39.04
CA THR A 569 -0.80 21.94 -39.85
C THR A 569 -1.32 23.15 -39.07
N GLN A 570 -1.32 23.05 -37.75
CA GLN A 570 -1.75 24.09 -36.82
C GLN A 570 -0.75 24.20 -35.65
N PRO A 571 0.43 24.83 -35.89
CA PRO A 571 1.49 24.89 -34.92
C PRO A 571 1.20 25.84 -33.71
N HIS A 572 0.16 26.65 -33.79
CA HIS A 572 -0.27 27.61 -32.79
C HIS A 572 -1.76 27.47 -32.55
N THR A 573 -2.15 27.33 -31.28
CA THR A 573 -3.53 27.37 -30.84
C THR A 573 -3.63 28.19 -29.56
N ASP A 574 -4.84 28.59 -29.19
CA ASP A 574 -5.14 29.21 -27.88
C ASP A 574 -5.60 28.17 -26.84
N GLU A 575 -5.59 26.85 -27.20
CA GLU A 575 -5.98 25.78 -26.27
C GLU A 575 -4.88 25.59 -25.23
N PRO A 576 -5.15 25.80 -23.93
CA PRO A 576 -4.13 25.62 -22.90
C PRO A 576 -3.75 24.13 -22.73
N ALA A 577 -2.45 23.83 -22.59
CA ALA A 577 -1.93 22.52 -22.19
C ALA A 577 -1.58 22.45 -20.70
N LEU A 578 -1.43 23.58 -20.06
CA LEU A 578 -1.24 23.74 -18.62
C LEU A 578 -1.79 25.10 -18.18
N VAL A 579 -2.63 25.09 -17.16
CA VAL A 579 -3.15 26.29 -16.51
C VAL A 579 -2.47 26.45 -15.16
N LEU A 580 -1.90 27.62 -14.91
CA LEU A 580 -1.30 28.02 -13.64
C LEU A 580 -2.01 29.27 -13.13
N ARG A 581 -2.38 29.26 -11.86
CA ARG A 581 -3.08 30.36 -11.22
C ARG A 581 -2.57 30.56 -9.80
N GLU A 582 -2.43 31.80 -9.38
CA GLU A 582 -2.20 32.16 -7.97
C GLU A 582 -3.46 32.83 -7.41
N LYS A 583 -3.89 32.38 -6.22
CA LYS A 583 -5.03 32.93 -5.48
C LYS A 583 -4.63 33.16 -4.03
N GLY A 584 -4.32 34.40 -3.67
CA GLY A 584 -3.76 34.70 -2.36
C GLY A 584 -2.42 33.97 -2.13
N LYS A 585 -2.38 33.05 -1.17
CA LYS A 585 -1.20 32.21 -0.89
C LYS A 585 -1.21 30.88 -1.69
N SER A 586 -2.34 30.54 -2.29
CA SER A 586 -2.53 29.26 -2.97
C SER A 586 -1.98 29.29 -4.39
N ARG A 587 -1.32 28.23 -4.81
CA ARG A 587 -0.87 27.97 -6.17
C ARG A 587 -1.68 26.82 -6.75
N LEU A 588 -2.27 27.02 -7.92
CA LEU A 588 -3.22 26.13 -8.54
C LEU A 588 -2.69 25.74 -9.92
N ALA A 589 -2.54 24.45 -10.16
CA ALA A 589 -2.10 23.90 -11.43
C ALA A 589 -3.11 22.91 -11.97
N TYR A 590 -3.44 23.01 -13.26
CA TYR A 590 -4.33 22.07 -13.91
C TYR A 590 -3.78 21.66 -15.29
N PHE A 591 -3.64 20.34 -15.48
CA PHE A 591 -3.31 19.73 -16.76
C PHE A 591 -4.58 19.22 -17.42
N PRO A 592 -5.01 19.77 -18.58
CA PRO A 592 -6.13 19.23 -19.36
C PRO A 592 -5.90 17.81 -19.89
N GLY A 593 -4.64 17.39 -19.99
CA GLY A 593 -4.23 16.06 -20.41
C GLY A 593 -4.03 15.09 -19.25
N ASP A 594 -4.12 13.78 -19.56
CA ASP A 594 -3.83 12.67 -18.67
C ASP A 594 -2.31 12.43 -18.56
N ILE A 595 -1.58 13.47 -18.17
CA ILE A 595 -0.10 13.50 -18.15
C ILE A 595 0.51 12.41 -17.26
N ASP A 596 -0.09 12.13 -16.11
CA ASP A 596 0.29 11.09 -15.16
C ASP A 596 0.13 9.69 -15.78
N HIS A 597 -1.01 9.38 -16.36
CA HIS A 597 -1.26 8.14 -17.09
C HIS A 597 -0.29 7.98 -18.29
N THR A 598 -0.13 9.03 -19.08
CA THR A 598 0.76 9.03 -20.25
C THR A 598 2.22 8.81 -19.84
N MET A 599 2.66 9.44 -18.75
CA MET A 599 4.02 9.28 -18.23
C MET A 599 4.28 7.81 -17.85
N TRP A 600 3.34 7.15 -17.16
CA TRP A 600 3.46 5.73 -16.82
C TRP A 600 3.57 4.84 -18.06
N ARG A 601 2.75 5.09 -19.07
CA ARG A 601 2.71 4.28 -20.27
C ARG A 601 3.93 4.45 -21.18
N THR A 602 4.49 5.64 -21.21
CA THR A 602 5.58 5.99 -22.16
C THR A 602 6.96 6.04 -21.51
N GLY A 603 7.04 6.24 -20.20
CA GLY A 603 8.28 6.47 -19.49
C GLY A 603 9.02 7.75 -19.92
N HIS A 604 8.31 8.73 -20.52
CA HIS A 604 8.96 9.91 -21.07
C HIS A 604 9.43 10.87 -19.96
N THR A 605 10.73 11.12 -19.93
CA THR A 605 11.39 11.92 -18.88
C THR A 605 10.89 13.35 -18.78
N ASP A 606 10.47 13.97 -19.88
CA ASP A 606 9.98 15.35 -19.87
C ASP A 606 8.62 15.46 -19.20
N LEU A 607 7.74 14.45 -19.34
CA LEU A 607 6.46 14.41 -18.64
C LEU A 607 6.68 14.31 -17.13
N SER A 608 7.58 13.42 -16.69
CA SER A 608 7.94 13.29 -15.29
C SER A 608 8.55 14.59 -14.73
N ARG A 609 9.49 15.21 -15.47
CA ARG A 609 10.11 16.47 -15.07
C ARG A 609 9.10 17.62 -14.96
N LEU A 610 8.18 17.72 -15.92
CA LEU A 610 7.13 18.75 -15.91
C LEU A 610 6.21 18.58 -14.70
N LEU A 611 5.78 17.34 -14.41
CA LEU A 611 5.02 17.02 -13.20
C LEU A 611 5.79 17.40 -11.94
N GLN A 612 7.03 16.97 -11.80
CA GLN A 612 7.87 17.26 -10.62
C GLN A 612 8.07 18.75 -10.42
N ASN A 613 8.36 19.51 -11.49
CA ASN A 613 8.52 20.95 -11.40
C ASN A 613 7.22 21.64 -10.96
N THR A 614 6.08 21.19 -11.48
CA THR A 614 4.77 21.71 -11.11
C THR A 614 4.43 21.39 -9.65
N ILE A 615 4.77 20.17 -9.18
CA ILE A 615 4.62 19.79 -7.76
C ILE A 615 5.49 20.69 -6.87
N ARG A 616 6.76 20.94 -7.24
CA ARG A 616 7.64 21.89 -6.50
C ARG A 616 7.05 23.29 -6.47
N TRP A 617 6.48 23.76 -7.57
CA TRP A 617 5.86 25.07 -7.63
C TRP A 617 4.63 25.18 -6.73
N VAL A 618 3.71 24.21 -6.72
CA VAL A 618 2.53 24.25 -5.83
C VAL A 618 2.90 24.09 -4.36
N LEU A 619 3.99 23.38 -4.03
CA LEU A 619 4.53 23.29 -2.66
C LEU A 619 5.17 24.62 -2.17
N GLY A 620 5.55 25.50 -3.08
CA GLY A 620 6.09 26.82 -2.70
C GLY A 620 7.39 26.79 -1.91
N GLY A 621 8.20 25.73 -2.04
CA GLY A 621 9.44 25.54 -1.30
C GLY A 621 9.26 24.96 0.11
N ASN A 622 8.06 24.60 0.51
CA ASN A 622 7.79 24.00 1.83
C ASN A 622 8.09 22.50 1.81
N HIS A 623 9.38 22.19 1.95
CA HIS A 623 9.88 20.81 2.03
C HIS A 623 10.49 20.56 3.42
N PRO A 624 9.73 20.02 4.38
CA PRO A 624 10.25 19.76 5.72
C PRO A 624 11.38 18.74 5.74
N VAL A 625 11.42 17.84 4.77
CA VAL A 625 12.51 16.89 4.56
C VAL A 625 12.90 16.88 3.10
N SER A 626 14.20 16.85 2.81
CA SER A 626 14.75 16.65 1.47
C SER A 626 15.91 15.67 1.51
N ILE A 627 16.06 14.89 0.42
CA ILE A 627 17.17 13.95 0.22
C ILE A 627 17.79 14.23 -1.14
N GLU A 628 19.09 14.51 -1.18
CA GLU A 628 19.86 14.71 -2.41
C GLU A 628 20.83 13.56 -2.61
N GLY A 629 20.96 13.08 -3.84
CA GLY A 629 21.83 11.98 -4.23
C GLY A 629 21.33 11.26 -5.48
N ASP A 630 21.99 10.18 -5.87
CA ASP A 630 21.65 9.39 -7.05
C ASP A 630 20.75 8.20 -6.69
N GLY A 631 20.12 7.62 -7.72
CA GLY A 631 19.30 6.42 -7.65
C GLY A 631 17.81 6.69 -7.42
N LEU A 632 17.01 5.67 -7.62
CA LEU A 632 15.58 5.66 -7.36
C LEU A 632 15.34 5.23 -5.90
N ILE A 633 14.74 6.11 -5.13
CA ILE A 633 14.42 5.85 -3.72
C ILE A 633 12.96 6.12 -3.41
N GLU A 634 12.46 5.46 -2.38
CA GLU A 634 11.25 5.91 -1.68
C GLU A 634 11.61 6.27 -0.24
N ALA A 635 11.08 7.37 0.24
CA ALA A 635 11.37 7.84 1.57
C ALA A 635 10.10 8.16 2.37
N PHE A 636 10.20 7.89 3.68
CA PHE A 636 9.18 8.24 4.67
C PHE A 636 9.86 8.98 5.81
N ALA A 637 9.16 9.92 6.41
CA ALA A 637 9.63 10.61 7.59
C ALA A 637 8.51 10.64 8.63
N TRP A 638 8.81 10.10 9.79
CA TRP A 638 7.85 9.91 10.86
C TRP A 638 8.29 10.64 12.13
N GLU A 639 7.34 11.23 12.83
CA GLU A 639 7.48 11.46 14.26
C GLU A 639 7.26 10.12 14.95
N THR A 640 8.18 9.75 15.84
CA THR A 640 8.19 8.48 16.56
C THR A 640 8.23 8.71 18.07
N GLU A 641 8.17 7.64 18.82
CA GLU A 641 8.28 7.68 20.28
C GLU A 641 9.63 8.25 20.75
N ALA A 642 10.71 7.92 20.05
CA ALA A 642 12.08 8.35 20.38
C ALA A 642 12.48 9.72 19.80
N GLY A 643 11.66 10.30 18.90
CA GLY A 643 11.95 11.55 18.20
C GLY A 643 11.45 11.52 16.75
N PHE A 644 12.35 11.32 15.80
CA PHE A 644 12.00 11.22 14.39
C PHE A 644 12.72 10.03 13.74
N ALA A 645 12.15 9.51 12.66
CA ALA A 645 12.79 8.47 11.84
C ALA A 645 12.63 8.83 10.36
N VAL A 646 13.75 8.86 9.63
CA VAL A 646 13.78 9.01 8.18
C VAL A 646 14.13 7.65 7.59
N HIS A 647 13.18 7.03 6.91
CA HIS A 647 13.30 5.74 6.26
C HIS A 647 13.62 5.95 4.78
N VAL A 648 14.59 5.25 4.25
CA VAL A 648 14.98 5.32 2.83
C VAL A 648 15.10 3.92 2.25
N LEU A 649 14.19 3.59 1.33
CA LEU A 649 14.19 2.36 0.54
C LEU A 649 14.96 2.58 -0.76
N ASN A 650 15.79 1.64 -1.13
CA ASN A 650 16.55 1.68 -2.37
C ASN A 650 15.90 0.81 -3.46
N TYR A 651 15.22 1.44 -4.38
CA TYR A 651 14.61 0.78 -5.55
C TYR A 651 15.49 0.77 -6.79
N THR A 652 16.73 1.26 -6.69
CA THR A 652 17.65 1.29 -7.84
C THR A 652 17.97 -0.13 -8.28
N ASN A 653 17.49 -0.49 -9.48
CA ASN A 653 17.65 -1.82 -10.03
C ASN A 653 17.79 -1.74 -11.57
N PRO A 654 18.89 -2.23 -12.16
CA PRO A 654 19.09 -2.28 -13.61
C PRO A 654 18.00 -3.08 -14.35
N ASN A 655 17.32 -4.00 -13.66
CA ASN A 655 16.23 -4.81 -14.21
C ASN A 655 14.85 -4.24 -13.89
N ALA A 656 14.76 -2.94 -13.58
CA ALA A 656 13.56 -2.28 -13.08
C ALA A 656 12.33 -2.44 -13.99
N HIS A 657 12.51 -2.52 -15.31
CA HIS A 657 11.39 -2.66 -16.25
C HIS A 657 10.54 -3.93 -16.04
N ARG A 658 11.13 -4.99 -15.46
CA ARG A 658 10.41 -6.19 -15.00
C ARG A 658 10.11 -6.17 -13.51
N GLY A 659 10.69 -5.22 -12.76
CA GLY A 659 10.56 -5.14 -11.32
C GLY A 659 11.15 -6.35 -10.58
N TRP A 660 11.97 -7.19 -11.22
CA TRP A 660 12.57 -8.35 -10.58
C TRP A 660 13.74 -7.93 -9.69
N ILE A 661 13.64 -8.21 -8.40
CA ILE A 661 14.69 -7.93 -7.42
C ILE A 661 15.58 -9.17 -7.29
N ARG A 662 16.76 -9.13 -7.89
CA ARG A 662 17.75 -10.24 -7.87
C ARG A 662 18.90 -9.99 -6.90
N GLY A 663 19.07 -8.77 -6.46
CA GLY A 663 20.07 -8.29 -5.55
C GLY A 663 19.95 -6.78 -5.40
N PHE A 664 20.74 -6.23 -4.50
CA PHE A 664 20.72 -4.79 -4.23
C PHE A 664 21.96 -4.12 -4.84
N HIS A 665 21.75 -2.91 -5.34
CA HIS A 665 22.79 -2.04 -5.89
C HIS A 665 22.97 -0.86 -4.93
N PRO A 666 24.11 -0.80 -4.19
CA PRO A 666 24.30 0.23 -3.18
C PRO A 666 24.22 1.64 -3.77
N LEU A 667 23.49 2.51 -3.09
CA LEU A 667 23.49 3.93 -3.40
C LEU A 667 24.76 4.61 -2.88
N THR A 668 25.18 5.63 -3.62
CA THR A 668 26.20 6.59 -3.19
C THR A 668 25.66 7.43 -2.01
N PRO A 669 26.50 8.28 -1.38
CA PRO A 669 26.05 9.10 -0.25
C PRO A 669 24.79 9.92 -0.55
N GLN A 670 23.84 9.88 0.36
CA GLN A 670 22.58 10.61 0.30
C GLN A 670 22.61 11.73 1.36
N LYS A 671 22.47 12.98 0.94
CA LYS A 671 22.41 14.12 1.84
C LYS A 671 20.98 14.34 2.29
N VAL A 672 20.75 14.34 3.57
CA VAL A 672 19.43 14.57 4.19
C VAL A 672 19.43 15.92 4.89
N ARG A 673 18.39 16.71 4.63
CA ARG A 673 18.07 17.91 5.36
C ARG A 673 16.64 17.80 5.90
N MET A 674 16.46 17.99 7.19
CA MET A 674 15.16 17.93 7.84
C MET A 674 14.96 19.16 8.73
N THR A 675 13.85 19.89 8.52
CA THR A 675 13.42 20.96 9.43
C THR A 675 12.88 20.33 10.71
N VAL A 676 13.47 20.68 11.83
CA VAL A 676 13.06 20.19 13.15
C VAL A 676 11.94 21.07 13.67
N PRO A 677 10.81 20.54 14.11
CA PRO A 677 9.74 21.33 14.69
C PRO A 677 10.21 22.21 15.85
N HIS A 678 9.67 23.42 15.92
CA HIS A 678 10.05 24.41 16.95
C HIS A 678 9.96 23.81 18.38
N GLY A 679 10.99 24.06 19.19
CA GLY A 679 11.09 23.54 20.56
C GLY A 679 11.64 22.12 20.71
N ARG A 680 11.96 21.46 19.61
CA ARG A 680 12.62 20.13 19.62
C ARG A 680 14.12 20.29 19.32
N HIS A 681 14.95 19.48 19.99
CA HIS A 681 16.40 19.48 19.79
C HIS A 681 16.89 18.07 19.48
N ILE A 682 17.58 17.88 18.36
CA ILE A 682 18.19 16.61 18.01
C ILE A 682 19.51 16.46 18.77
N ARG A 683 19.61 15.38 19.55
CA ARG A 683 20.81 15.08 20.36
C ARG A 683 21.72 14.05 19.72
N ARG A 684 21.14 13.09 18.99
CA ARG A 684 21.85 11.96 18.38
C ARG A 684 21.17 11.58 17.07
N ILE A 685 21.94 11.14 16.11
CA ILE A 685 21.48 10.53 14.87
C ILE A 685 22.15 9.18 14.75
N GLU A 686 21.36 8.13 14.60
CA GLU A 686 21.86 6.77 14.42
C GLU A 686 21.30 6.18 13.11
N LEU A 687 22.16 5.52 12.34
CA LEU A 687 21.76 4.71 11.19
C LEU A 687 21.53 3.28 11.68
N LEU A 688 20.26 2.84 11.72
CA LEU A 688 19.86 1.61 12.41
C LEU A 688 20.31 0.33 11.70
N ARG A 689 20.40 0.32 10.36
CA ARG A 689 20.90 -0.84 9.60
C ARG A 689 22.43 -0.89 9.64
N ALA A 690 23.08 0.24 9.47
CA ALA A 690 24.53 0.32 9.53
C ALA A 690 25.08 0.21 10.96
N GLY A 691 24.29 0.50 12.00
CA GLY A 691 24.71 0.46 13.40
C GLY A 691 25.74 1.54 13.75
N VAL A 692 25.64 2.72 13.14
CA VAL A 692 26.62 3.81 13.33
C VAL A 692 25.94 5.14 13.68
N ASP A 693 26.58 5.90 14.55
CA ASP A 693 26.18 7.27 14.87
C ASP A 693 26.74 8.27 13.85
N LEU A 694 25.92 9.28 13.55
CA LEU A 694 26.31 10.39 12.70
C LEU A 694 26.44 11.68 13.53
N PRO A 695 27.35 12.60 13.13
CA PRO A 695 27.46 13.90 13.78
C PRO A 695 26.18 14.71 13.55
N VAL A 696 25.63 15.30 14.61
CA VAL A 696 24.51 16.24 14.53
C VAL A 696 25.02 17.59 14.06
N ARG A 697 24.53 18.07 12.94
CA ARG A 697 24.85 19.40 12.39
C ARG A 697 23.55 20.17 12.21
N MET A 698 23.41 21.28 12.95
CA MET A 698 22.27 22.18 12.82
C MET A 698 22.61 23.31 11.85
N ASN A 699 21.68 23.59 10.93
CA ASN A 699 21.73 24.73 10.03
C ASN A 699 20.41 25.53 10.17
N GLY A 700 20.38 26.49 11.07
CA GLY A 700 19.17 27.15 11.53
C GLY A 700 18.24 26.16 12.24
N GLU A 701 17.00 26.06 11.78
CA GLU A 701 15.99 25.10 12.28
C GLU A 701 16.11 23.72 11.65
N ALA A 702 17.04 23.50 10.72
CA ALA A 702 17.20 22.21 10.06
C ALA A 702 18.41 21.44 10.61
N VAL A 703 18.27 20.12 10.71
CA VAL A 703 19.37 19.19 10.89
C VAL A 703 19.82 18.68 9.52
N GLU A 704 21.14 18.61 9.31
CA GLU A 704 21.75 18.12 8.07
C GLU A 704 22.71 16.97 8.38
N PHE A 705 22.61 15.89 7.62
CA PHE A 705 23.48 14.74 7.73
C PHE A 705 23.59 13.99 6.40
N THR A 706 24.56 13.09 6.30
CA THR A 706 24.75 12.28 5.11
C THR A 706 24.70 10.81 5.48
N ILE A 707 23.83 10.05 4.81
CA ILE A 707 23.83 8.60 4.86
C ILE A 707 24.88 8.11 3.86
N PRO A 708 25.98 7.50 4.29
CA PRO A 708 27.12 7.26 3.41
C PRO A 708 26.87 6.18 2.38
N LYS A 709 25.99 5.23 2.69
CA LYS A 709 25.65 4.09 1.82
C LYS A 709 24.29 3.52 2.20
N ILE A 710 23.48 3.17 1.23
CA ILE A 710 22.24 2.41 1.42
C ILE A 710 22.31 1.19 0.51
N LEU A 711 22.19 -0.02 1.07
CA LEU A 711 22.19 -1.25 0.27
C LEU A 711 20.75 -1.50 -0.22
N ASP A 712 19.86 -1.87 0.65
CA ASP A 712 18.43 -2.17 0.48
C ASP A 712 17.56 -1.08 1.12
N TYR A 713 17.85 -0.82 2.38
CA TYR A 713 17.08 0.03 3.26
C TYR A 713 17.97 0.63 4.35
N GLU A 714 17.67 1.86 4.76
CA GLU A 714 18.29 2.48 5.93
C GLU A 714 17.26 3.32 6.70
N VAL A 715 17.44 3.39 8.01
CA VAL A 715 16.65 4.24 8.89
C VAL A 715 17.60 5.15 9.66
N ALA A 716 17.49 6.45 9.40
CA ALA A 716 18.12 7.44 10.25
C ALA A 716 17.18 7.78 11.41
N ALA A 717 17.51 7.30 12.60
CA ALA A 717 16.82 7.62 13.84
C ALA A 717 17.39 8.90 14.45
N LEU A 718 16.53 9.91 14.61
CA LEU A 718 16.89 11.21 15.19
C LEU A 718 16.27 11.30 16.58
N TYR A 719 17.10 11.18 17.59
CA TYR A 719 16.68 11.25 18.99
C TYR A 719 16.48 12.72 19.39
N SER A 720 15.28 13.04 19.85
CA SER A 720 14.96 14.40 20.31
C SER A 720 14.78 14.45 21.82
N ALA A 721 15.15 15.61 22.40
CA ALA A 721 14.85 15.96 23.78
C ALA A 721 13.43 16.49 23.93
#